data_145d356349307d295a519bad0b8039f0
#
_entry.id   145d356349307d295a519bad0b8039f0
#
_cell.length_a   1.000
_cell.length_b   1.000
_cell.length_c   1.000
_cell.angle_alpha   90.00
_cell.angle_beta   90.00
_cell.angle_gamma   90.00
#
_symmetry.space_group_name_H-M   'P 1'
#
loop_
_entity.id
_entity.type
_entity.pdbx_description
1 polymer ?
#
loop_
_entity_poly.entity_id
_entity_poly.type
_entity_poly.pdbx_seq_one_letter_code
_entity_poly.pdbx_strand_id
1 'polypeptide(L)'
;VQAPDAETRRQIAEKTVALRDAVARLRERSIPDEVLAEVEIHLVAAERIDRLDEWYHRDAGRWTVATLDQGLIRARQAEQGTAPWAETPGEWTVRAYRSRVDGSLQPYAVLLPAQYDRAQTYRLDLVLHGRDSALTEAKFIATHRGRAPDDLPGIQLELFGRGNNAYRWSGETDLFEALAAFRAGLPGVPHRAHDPVDPRRLVLRGFSMGGAGTWHIGLHHPGLFCVLGPGAGFTTTRGYVADLPAALPPHVEAGLHIYDAVDWAENAVNVPIVCYSGEKDPQRQAAVNIETALRDFPEPLRFTHLVAPGLEHVMPPEWQARAEAGYRQFAGPGRETPARVRFVTYTPAFGSCDWLTVEALQQTLHRALIDGTRTGNHFTLATTNVRRLALAPSQADLPVTVVIDGQTLPAPAPSTGPTAAAPAAASRNMIFGTSALDRSPPGTVVLEREAERWRVVAEPELTQRLTTRPEKRRGLTGPIDDAFRGPFVVVGPTRAGWSTTTDTWTRATLDQFAKVWERYFRGVLPVRDAGQIDLAQPLGKHLVLFGDPQSNPLLAQLLPRLPVKWTAERLVVGGQEYDPRQHLPALIFPNPADPQHYMVLNSGHTFAEDDLRGTNALLYPRWGDWAVIRPTPTTDQPLAHELPASGLFDEFWQFPANR
;
A
#
# COMPACT_ATOMS: atom_id res chain seq x y z
N VAL A 1 -21.44 21.60 3.20
CA VAL A 1 -20.28 22.51 3.03
C VAL A 1 -20.55 23.76 3.83
N GLN A 2 -19.66 24.13 4.74
CA GLN A 2 -19.75 25.31 5.60
C GLN A 2 -18.56 26.22 5.25
N ALA A 3 -18.69 26.96 4.14
CA ALA A 3 -17.64 27.86 3.70
C ALA A 3 -17.29 28.90 4.80
N PRO A 4 -16.01 29.22 5.00
CA PRO A 4 -15.58 30.22 5.97
C PRO A 4 -16.18 31.60 5.66
N ASP A 5 -16.34 32.46 6.70
CA ASP A 5 -16.73 33.85 6.53
C ASP A 5 -15.68 34.65 5.73
N ALA A 6 -16.06 35.85 5.30
CA ALA A 6 -15.22 36.69 4.44
C ALA A 6 -13.88 37.07 5.09
N GLU A 7 -13.86 37.31 6.40
CA GLU A 7 -12.65 37.64 7.14
C GLU A 7 -11.69 36.46 7.22
N THR A 8 -12.20 35.26 7.54
CA THR A 8 -11.42 34.02 7.57
C THR A 8 -10.87 33.67 6.18
N ARG A 9 -11.66 33.85 5.12
CA ARG A 9 -11.18 33.64 3.74
C ARG A 9 -10.05 34.59 3.36
N ARG A 10 -10.15 35.87 3.76
CA ARG A 10 -9.08 36.83 3.53
C ARG A 10 -7.78 36.41 4.23
N GLN A 11 -7.87 36.00 5.51
CA GLN A 11 -6.71 35.53 6.27
C GLN A 11 -6.07 34.30 5.63
N ILE A 12 -6.88 33.34 5.16
CA ILE A 12 -6.40 32.16 4.44
C ILE A 12 -5.66 32.58 3.18
N ALA A 13 -6.24 33.44 2.35
CA ALA A 13 -5.63 33.89 1.10
C ALA A 13 -4.29 34.59 1.34
N GLU A 14 -4.24 35.58 2.27
CA GLU A 14 -3.02 36.32 2.61
C GLU A 14 -1.90 35.37 3.11
N LYS A 15 -2.22 34.47 4.05
CA LYS A 15 -1.26 33.51 4.61
C LYS A 15 -0.81 32.48 3.59
N THR A 16 -1.69 32.04 2.68
CA THR A 16 -1.34 31.11 1.59
C THR A 16 -0.32 31.75 0.65
N VAL A 17 -0.51 33.01 0.26
CA VAL A 17 0.48 33.75 -0.55
C VAL A 17 1.81 33.86 0.21
N ALA A 18 1.78 34.29 1.46
CA ALA A 18 2.99 34.45 2.27
C ALA A 18 3.77 33.13 2.44
N LEU A 19 3.06 32.00 2.65
CA LEU A 19 3.70 30.69 2.78
C LEU A 19 4.24 30.17 1.43
N ARG A 20 3.53 30.42 0.34
CA ARG A 20 4.00 30.07 -1.02
C ARG A 20 5.31 30.78 -1.35
N ASP A 21 5.41 32.08 -1.04
CA ASP A 21 6.62 32.86 -1.24
C ASP A 21 7.77 32.35 -0.35
N ALA A 22 7.47 31.97 0.90
CA ALA A 22 8.47 31.36 1.78
C ALA A 22 8.97 30.02 1.26
N VAL A 23 8.08 29.14 0.79
CA VAL A 23 8.45 27.85 0.16
C VAL A 23 9.32 28.07 -1.08
N ALA A 24 9.00 29.07 -1.92
CA ALA A 24 9.81 29.42 -3.08
C ALA A 24 11.24 29.80 -2.69
N ARG A 25 11.40 30.69 -1.68
CA ARG A 25 12.72 31.08 -1.16
C ARG A 25 13.50 29.90 -0.58
N LEU A 26 12.83 28.96 0.11
CA LEU A 26 13.49 27.74 0.64
C LEU A 26 14.02 26.85 -0.50
N ARG A 27 13.28 26.72 -1.61
CA ARG A 27 13.72 25.99 -2.81
C ARG A 27 14.93 26.65 -3.46
N GLU A 28 14.93 27.98 -3.59
CA GLU A 28 16.08 28.73 -4.12
C GLU A 28 17.36 28.51 -3.29
N ARG A 29 17.20 28.33 -1.97
CA ARG A 29 18.31 28.03 -1.05
C ARG A 29 18.74 26.58 -1.04
N SER A 30 18.15 25.72 -1.86
CA SER A 30 18.41 24.27 -1.94
C SER A 30 18.30 23.56 -0.58
N ILE A 31 17.30 23.93 0.23
CA ILE A 31 16.98 23.23 1.47
C ILE A 31 16.66 21.75 1.12
N PRO A 32 17.13 20.76 1.89
CA PRO A 32 16.82 19.36 1.65
C PRO A 32 15.33 19.10 1.47
N ASP A 33 14.94 18.25 0.50
CA ASP A 33 13.53 18.02 0.15
C ASP A 33 12.72 17.49 1.34
N GLU A 34 13.33 16.70 2.21
CA GLU A 34 12.70 16.18 3.43
C GLU A 34 12.31 17.32 4.40
N VAL A 35 13.15 18.35 4.54
CA VAL A 35 12.85 19.53 5.36
C VAL A 35 11.83 20.43 4.66
N LEU A 36 11.95 20.59 3.35
CA LEU A 36 11.00 21.34 2.54
C LEU A 36 9.60 20.73 2.59
N ALA A 37 9.47 19.40 2.51
CA ALA A 37 8.22 18.67 2.62
C ALA A 37 7.46 18.99 3.92
N GLU A 38 8.17 19.11 5.02
CA GLU A 38 7.64 19.44 6.35
C GLU A 38 7.06 20.87 6.46
N VAL A 39 7.48 21.76 5.58
CA VAL A 39 6.93 23.12 5.46
C VAL A 39 5.81 23.14 4.40
N GLU A 40 6.07 22.56 3.26
CA GLU A 40 5.19 22.61 2.08
C GLU A 40 3.86 21.89 2.31
N ILE A 41 3.80 20.87 3.19
CA ILE A 41 2.54 20.18 3.52
C ILE A 41 1.45 21.15 4.04
N HIS A 42 1.84 22.19 4.77
CA HIS A 42 0.91 23.19 5.29
C HIS A 42 0.30 24.05 4.17
N LEU A 43 1.10 24.35 3.14
CA LEU A 43 0.64 25.04 1.95
C LEU A 43 -0.32 24.16 1.13
N VAL A 44 0.08 22.91 0.88
CA VAL A 44 -0.73 21.94 0.14
C VAL A 44 -2.07 21.71 0.83
N ALA A 45 -2.10 21.60 2.16
CA ALA A 45 -3.33 21.45 2.93
C ALA A 45 -4.31 22.61 2.72
N ALA A 46 -3.81 23.87 2.75
CA ALA A 46 -4.64 25.06 2.56
C ALA A 46 -5.10 25.23 1.11
N GLU A 47 -4.23 24.95 0.13
CA GLU A 47 -4.59 25.04 -1.28
C GLU A 47 -5.59 23.96 -1.70
N ARG A 48 -5.46 22.74 -1.16
CA ARG A 48 -6.34 21.61 -1.51
C ARG A 48 -7.74 21.77 -0.95
N ILE A 49 -7.89 22.17 0.32
CA ILE A 49 -9.20 22.36 0.94
C ILE A 49 -10.00 23.45 0.20
N ASP A 50 -9.33 24.53 -0.25
CA ASP A 50 -9.97 25.61 -1.00
C ASP A 50 -10.33 25.18 -2.44
N ARG A 51 -9.38 24.57 -3.17
CA ARG A 51 -9.57 24.12 -4.56
C ARG A 51 -10.66 23.05 -4.70
N LEU A 52 -10.76 22.11 -3.72
CA LEU A 52 -11.73 21.01 -3.75
C LEU A 52 -13.03 21.35 -3.04
N ASP A 53 -13.16 22.57 -2.47
CA ASP A 53 -14.31 23.04 -1.68
C ASP A 53 -14.65 22.08 -0.52
N GLU A 54 -13.61 21.62 0.23
CA GLU A 54 -13.72 20.62 1.28
C GLU A 54 -14.02 21.22 2.68
N TRP A 55 -14.84 22.25 2.73
CA TRP A 55 -15.28 22.89 3.96
C TRP A 55 -16.32 22.03 4.69
N TYR A 56 -15.97 20.81 5.05
CA TYR A 56 -16.90 19.80 5.59
C TYR A 56 -17.33 20.05 7.04
N HIS A 57 -16.65 20.96 7.75
CA HIS A 57 -16.92 21.26 9.15
C HIS A 57 -16.86 22.75 9.43
N ARG A 58 -17.68 23.24 10.40
CA ARG A 58 -17.71 24.66 10.81
C ARG A 58 -16.34 25.24 11.22
N ASP A 59 -15.46 24.40 11.75
CA ASP A 59 -14.12 24.79 12.17
C ASP A 59 -13.08 24.70 11.04
N ALA A 60 -13.45 24.28 9.83
CA ALA A 60 -12.50 24.05 8.74
C ALA A 60 -11.66 25.29 8.41
N GLY A 61 -12.29 26.46 8.37
CA GLY A 61 -11.58 27.73 8.19
C GLY A 61 -10.54 27.99 9.29
N ARG A 62 -10.92 27.79 10.55
CA ARG A 62 -10.01 27.95 11.71
C ARG A 62 -8.85 26.97 11.65
N TRP A 63 -9.10 25.71 11.28
CA TRP A 63 -8.06 24.69 11.10
C TRP A 63 -7.08 25.09 9.98
N THR A 64 -7.59 25.61 8.87
CA THR A 64 -6.77 26.06 7.74
C THR A 64 -5.87 27.24 8.13
N VAL A 65 -6.41 28.24 8.84
CA VAL A 65 -5.61 29.36 9.36
C VAL A 65 -4.51 28.86 10.30
N ALA A 66 -4.85 27.99 11.26
CA ALA A 66 -3.87 27.42 12.20
C ALA A 66 -2.78 26.58 11.49
N THR A 67 -3.14 25.85 10.44
CA THR A 67 -2.21 25.09 9.60
C THR A 67 -1.24 26.03 8.89
N LEU A 68 -1.73 27.12 8.28
CA LEU A 68 -0.88 28.12 7.61
C LEU A 68 0.06 28.83 8.58
N ASP A 69 -0.42 29.18 9.79
CA ASP A 69 0.42 29.80 10.84
C ASP A 69 1.58 28.88 11.22
N GLN A 70 1.31 27.59 11.40
CA GLN A 70 2.35 26.60 11.69
C GLN A 70 3.36 26.48 10.53
N GLY A 71 2.88 26.46 9.28
CA GLY A 71 3.73 26.47 8.09
C GLY A 71 4.66 27.68 8.01
N LEU A 72 4.14 28.88 8.29
CA LEU A 72 4.94 30.10 8.33
C LEU A 72 5.99 30.12 9.45
N ILE A 73 5.68 29.51 10.61
CA ILE A 73 6.66 29.33 11.70
C ILE A 73 7.78 28.41 11.24
N ARG A 74 7.45 27.23 10.68
CA ARG A 74 8.42 26.27 10.19
C ARG A 74 9.27 26.81 9.04
N ALA A 75 8.66 27.60 8.13
CA ALA A 75 9.41 28.24 7.05
C ALA A 75 10.52 29.15 7.60
N ARG A 76 10.21 30.00 8.59
CA ARG A 76 11.21 30.88 9.24
C ARG A 76 12.30 30.09 9.94
N GLN A 77 11.97 28.98 10.60
CA GLN A 77 12.93 28.11 11.26
C GLN A 77 13.84 27.41 10.23
N ALA A 78 13.27 26.91 9.14
CA ALA A 78 14.03 26.30 8.04
C ALA A 78 14.95 27.32 7.34
N GLU A 79 14.53 28.58 7.16
CA GLU A 79 15.37 29.67 6.66
C GLU A 79 16.60 29.94 7.55
N GLN A 80 16.47 29.66 8.86
CA GLN A 80 17.55 29.74 9.86
C GLN A 80 18.41 28.47 9.95
N GLY A 81 18.11 27.45 9.13
CA GLY A 81 18.81 26.18 9.14
C GLY A 81 18.46 25.27 10.32
N THR A 82 17.28 25.49 10.95
CA THR A 82 16.83 24.70 12.09
C THR A 82 15.49 24.00 11.81
N ALA A 83 15.26 22.85 12.46
CA ALA A 83 14.01 22.10 12.36
C ALA A 83 13.61 21.55 13.76
N PRO A 84 13.28 22.43 14.74
CA PRO A 84 12.99 22.00 16.11
C PRO A 84 11.77 21.10 16.21
N TRP A 85 10.85 21.17 15.24
CA TRP A 85 9.69 20.28 15.18
C TRP A 85 10.03 18.81 14.83
N ALA A 86 11.25 18.53 14.43
CA ALA A 86 11.67 17.17 14.09
C ALA A 86 11.57 16.20 15.27
N GLU A 87 11.79 16.70 16.48
CA GLU A 87 11.66 15.96 17.74
C GLU A 87 11.14 16.89 18.84
N THR A 88 9.91 16.66 19.26
CA THR A 88 9.22 17.41 20.33
C THR A 88 8.76 16.42 21.40
N PRO A 89 9.63 16.04 22.35
CA PRO A 89 9.24 15.11 23.40
C PRO A 89 8.04 15.63 24.20
N GLY A 90 7.08 14.73 24.45
CA GLY A 90 5.89 15.01 25.24
C GLY A 90 4.80 15.81 24.53
N GLU A 91 4.93 16.07 23.22
CA GLU A 91 3.92 16.82 22.46
C GLU A 91 3.68 16.22 21.08
N TRP A 92 2.44 16.33 20.59
CA TRP A 92 2.11 15.98 19.23
C TRP A 92 2.81 16.89 18.22
N THR A 93 3.38 16.27 17.20
CA THR A 93 3.96 16.98 16.05
C THR A 93 3.52 16.30 14.76
N VAL A 94 2.97 17.07 13.83
CA VAL A 94 2.71 16.56 12.48
C VAL A 94 3.99 16.67 11.66
N ARG A 95 4.33 15.59 11.00
CA ARG A 95 5.45 15.44 10.09
C ARG A 95 4.90 15.19 8.67
N ALA A 96 5.76 15.27 7.68
CA ALA A 96 5.39 14.97 6.31
C ALA A 96 6.51 14.30 5.53
N TYR A 97 6.15 13.57 4.48
CA TYR A 97 7.09 13.01 3.52
C TYR A 97 6.54 13.15 2.10
N ARG A 98 7.44 13.05 1.13
CA ARG A 98 7.06 12.97 -0.29
C ARG A 98 6.91 11.51 -0.68
N SER A 99 5.70 11.11 -1.04
CA SER A 99 5.40 9.75 -1.45
C SER A 99 6.10 9.38 -2.76
N ARG A 100 6.65 8.18 -2.82
CA ARG A 100 7.24 7.64 -4.04
C ARG A 100 6.18 7.23 -5.07
N VAL A 101 4.95 6.96 -4.61
CA VAL A 101 3.85 6.53 -5.49
C VAL A 101 3.57 7.56 -6.58
N ASP A 102 3.41 8.83 -6.20
CA ASP A 102 2.97 9.92 -7.10
C ASP A 102 3.68 11.26 -6.89
N GLY A 103 4.63 11.33 -5.94
CA GLY A 103 5.33 12.55 -5.58
C GLY A 103 4.55 13.51 -4.68
N SER A 104 3.34 13.13 -4.24
CA SER A 104 2.52 13.95 -3.35
C SER A 104 3.11 14.03 -1.94
N LEU A 105 2.77 15.12 -1.22
CA LEU A 105 3.09 15.26 0.19
C LEU A 105 1.98 14.62 1.03
N GLN A 106 2.39 13.76 1.96
CA GLN A 106 1.49 13.05 2.87
C GLN A 106 1.88 13.35 4.32
N PRO A 107 0.92 13.78 5.18
CA PRO A 107 1.20 14.04 6.58
C PRO A 107 1.09 12.75 7.41
N TYR A 108 1.80 12.72 8.53
CA TYR A 108 1.62 11.77 9.63
C TYR A 108 1.90 12.48 10.96
N ALA A 109 1.28 12.04 12.03
CA ALA A 109 1.48 12.65 13.34
C ALA A 109 2.38 11.77 14.22
N VAL A 110 3.27 12.41 14.98
CA VAL A 110 4.23 11.78 15.86
C VAL A 110 3.98 12.21 17.29
N LEU A 111 3.96 11.28 18.21
CA LEU A 111 3.96 11.54 19.64
C LEU A 111 5.14 10.80 20.28
N LEU A 112 6.09 11.56 20.81
CA LEU A 112 7.23 11.04 21.54
C LEU A 112 6.93 11.03 23.05
N PRO A 113 7.42 10.06 23.83
CA PRO A 113 7.34 10.11 25.29
C PRO A 113 7.96 11.40 25.83
N ALA A 114 7.42 11.92 26.94
CA ALA A 114 7.98 13.12 27.59
C ALA A 114 9.44 12.94 28.02
N GLN A 115 9.84 11.71 28.34
CA GLN A 115 11.19 11.31 28.73
C GLN A 115 11.98 10.70 27.54
N TYR A 116 11.70 11.17 26.31
CA TYR A 116 12.37 10.63 25.11
C TYR A 116 13.87 10.88 25.17
N ASP A 117 14.65 9.81 25.02
CA ASP A 117 16.10 9.81 24.95
C ASP A 117 16.58 9.25 23.60
N ARG A 118 17.33 10.04 22.85
CA ARG A 118 17.89 9.65 21.53
C ARG A 118 18.82 8.43 21.59
N ALA A 119 19.36 8.11 22.79
CA ALA A 119 20.23 6.97 22.99
C ALA A 119 19.48 5.66 23.19
N GLN A 120 18.15 5.67 23.26
CA GLN A 120 17.33 4.48 23.50
C GLN A 120 16.49 4.10 22.27
N THR A 121 16.10 2.83 22.21
CA THR A 121 15.10 2.32 21.28
C THR A 121 13.76 2.12 21.98
N TYR A 122 12.70 2.38 21.27
CA TYR A 122 11.34 2.39 21.80
C TYR A 122 10.42 1.41 21.08
N ARG A 123 9.39 0.92 21.77
CA ARG A 123 8.18 0.41 21.15
C ARG A 123 7.61 1.49 20.23
N LEU A 124 7.10 1.08 19.07
CA LEU A 124 6.38 1.96 18.17
C LEU A 124 4.97 1.44 17.90
N ASP A 125 3.99 2.29 18.16
CA ASP A 125 2.60 2.06 17.78
C ASP A 125 2.28 2.76 16.46
N LEU A 126 1.87 2.01 15.46
CA LEU A 126 1.24 2.51 14.24
C LEU A 126 -0.26 2.54 14.48
N VAL A 127 -0.84 3.74 14.46
CA VAL A 127 -2.24 3.96 14.78
C VAL A 127 -3.01 4.38 13.55
N LEU A 128 -4.06 3.62 13.24
CA LEU A 128 -4.92 3.81 12.10
C LEU A 128 -6.23 4.47 12.55
N HIS A 129 -6.53 5.66 12.01
CA HIS A 129 -7.74 6.41 12.35
C HIS A 129 -9.00 5.74 11.81
N GLY A 130 -10.13 6.00 12.46
CA GLY A 130 -11.46 5.63 11.96
C GLY A 130 -11.90 6.51 10.79
N ARG A 131 -13.02 6.13 10.13
CA ARG A 131 -13.62 6.98 9.10
C ARG A 131 -14.06 8.33 9.69
N ASP A 132 -13.65 9.41 9.05
CA ASP A 132 -13.98 10.77 9.45
C ASP A 132 -14.47 11.56 8.23
N SER A 133 -15.77 11.89 8.22
CA SER A 133 -16.41 12.61 7.11
C SER A 133 -15.89 14.04 6.91
N ALA A 134 -15.18 14.58 7.88
CA ALA A 134 -14.57 15.92 7.82
C ALA A 134 -13.05 15.88 7.66
N LEU A 135 -12.48 14.71 7.39
CA LEU A 135 -11.03 14.54 7.28
C LEU A 135 -10.47 15.29 6.06
N THR A 136 -9.55 16.19 6.35
CA THR A 136 -8.69 16.90 5.39
C THR A 136 -7.30 17.00 5.99
N GLU A 137 -6.28 17.31 5.21
CA GLU A 137 -4.93 17.57 5.73
C GLU A 137 -4.95 18.74 6.73
N ALA A 138 -5.72 19.79 6.45
CA ALA A 138 -5.85 20.95 7.36
C ALA A 138 -6.43 20.54 8.71
N LYS A 139 -7.47 19.68 8.75
CA LYS A 139 -8.00 19.14 9.99
C LYS A 139 -6.95 18.28 10.69
N PHE A 140 -6.35 17.32 9.97
CA PHE A 140 -5.36 16.40 10.53
C PHE A 140 -4.21 17.16 11.18
N ILE A 141 -3.62 18.14 10.50
CA ILE A 141 -2.53 18.98 11.02
C ILE A 141 -2.99 19.80 12.23
N ALA A 142 -4.16 20.46 12.14
CA ALA A 142 -4.62 21.36 13.18
C ALA A 142 -5.09 20.66 14.45
N THR A 143 -5.50 19.39 14.39
CA THR A 143 -6.03 18.64 15.54
C THR A 143 -4.98 17.81 16.28
N HIS A 144 -3.88 17.41 15.63
CA HIS A 144 -2.76 16.75 16.29
C HIS A 144 -1.89 17.76 17.03
N ARG A 145 -2.34 18.12 18.23
CA ARG A 145 -1.67 19.05 19.13
C ARG A 145 -1.94 18.68 20.60
N GLY A 146 -1.16 19.24 21.49
CA GLY A 146 -1.30 19.00 22.93
C GLY A 146 -0.27 18.00 23.44
N ARG A 147 -0.32 17.78 24.77
CA ARG A 147 0.67 16.99 25.47
C ARG A 147 0.38 15.49 25.40
N ALA A 148 1.45 14.73 25.41
CA ALA A 148 1.40 13.28 25.56
C ALA A 148 0.81 12.89 26.94
N PRO A 149 0.10 11.75 27.04
CA PRO A 149 -0.19 11.12 28.31
C PRO A 149 1.11 10.78 29.06
N ASP A 150 1.11 10.93 30.39
CA ASP A 150 2.31 10.63 31.21
C ASP A 150 2.73 9.15 31.14
N ASP A 151 1.79 8.25 30.83
CA ASP A 151 1.98 6.79 30.73
C ASP A 151 2.13 6.29 29.29
N LEU A 152 2.46 7.16 28.32
CA LEU A 152 2.66 6.78 26.92
C LEU A 152 3.70 5.64 26.82
N PRO A 153 3.32 4.46 26.27
CA PRO A 153 4.15 3.26 26.37
C PRO A 153 5.35 3.23 25.44
N GLY A 154 5.44 4.15 24.51
CA GLY A 154 6.47 4.24 23.49
C GLY A 154 6.19 5.38 22.50
N ILE A 155 6.77 5.31 21.33
CA ILE A 155 6.50 6.26 20.23
C ILE A 155 5.16 5.88 19.60
N GLN A 156 4.34 6.88 19.26
CA GLN A 156 3.12 6.68 18.49
C GLN A 156 3.20 7.43 17.16
N LEU A 157 2.90 6.74 16.06
CA LEU A 157 2.66 7.35 14.76
C LEU A 157 1.18 7.19 14.41
N GLU A 158 0.48 8.30 14.22
CA GLU A 158 -0.87 8.28 13.67
C GLU A 158 -0.79 8.59 12.16
N LEU A 159 -1.37 7.69 11.36
CA LEU A 159 -1.23 7.70 9.91
C LEU A 159 -2.41 8.43 9.27
N PHE A 160 -2.14 9.34 8.33
CA PHE A 160 -3.18 9.96 7.53
C PHE A 160 -3.77 8.95 6.50
N GLY A 161 -2.97 7.98 6.06
CA GLY A 161 -3.42 6.87 5.21
C GLY A 161 -4.03 7.30 3.88
N ARG A 162 -3.70 8.51 3.41
CA ARG A 162 -4.32 9.16 2.24
C ARG A 162 -5.85 9.34 2.39
N GLY A 163 -6.36 9.49 3.62
CA GLY A 163 -7.76 9.76 3.90
C GLY A 163 -8.61 8.52 4.19
N ASN A 164 -9.86 8.54 3.73
CA ASN A 164 -10.85 7.50 4.03
C ASN A 164 -10.87 6.39 2.96
N ASN A 165 -9.88 5.51 2.93
CA ASN A 165 -9.78 4.39 1.99
C ASN A 165 -9.60 3.02 2.66
N ALA A 166 -9.83 2.93 3.99
CA ALA A 166 -9.58 1.76 4.82
C ALA A 166 -8.14 1.23 4.73
N TYR A 167 -7.18 2.08 4.43
CA TYR A 167 -5.77 1.70 4.27
C TYR A 167 -5.56 0.61 3.21
N ARG A 168 -6.37 0.64 2.14
CA ARG A 168 -6.24 -0.24 0.99
C ARG A 168 -5.42 0.45 -0.12
N TRP A 169 -4.76 -0.34 -0.97
CA TRP A 169 -3.97 0.11 -2.12
C TRP A 169 -2.85 1.07 -1.70
N SER A 170 -2.80 2.28 -2.26
CA SER A 170 -1.81 3.28 -1.85
C SER A 170 -1.94 3.74 -0.39
N GLY A 171 -3.10 3.52 0.24
CA GLY A 171 -3.28 3.74 1.69
C GLY A 171 -2.47 2.77 2.55
N GLU A 172 -2.30 1.51 2.13
CA GLU A 172 -1.39 0.57 2.78
C GLU A 172 0.08 0.96 2.55
N THR A 173 0.41 1.40 1.34
CA THR A 173 1.76 1.90 1.03
C THR A 173 2.13 3.11 1.90
N ASP A 174 1.17 4.01 2.13
CA ASP A 174 1.34 5.22 2.96
C ASP A 174 1.80 4.90 4.39
N LEU A 175 1.26 3.84 5.01
CA LEU A 175 1.69 3.39 6.34
C LEU A 175 3.20 3.11 6.37
N PHE A 176 3.70 2.41 5.36
CA PHE A 176 5.11 2.01 5.33
C PHE A 176 6.04 3.15 4.90
N GLU A 177 5.57 4.03 4.03
CA GLU A 177 6.32 5.24 3.67
C GLU A 177 6.45 6.20 4.86
N ALA A 178 5.38 6.40 5.64
CA ALA A 178 5.43 7.20 6.87
C ALA A 178 6.38 6.60 7.91
N LEU A 179 6.33 5.27 8.13
CA LEU A 179 7.27 4.58 9.02
C LEU A 179 8.72 4.74 8.56
N ALA A 180 8.97 4.59 7.26
CA ALA A 180 10.32 4.77 6.69
C ALA A 180 10.81 6.21 6.84
N ALA A 181 9.98 7.21 6.57
CA ALA A 181 10.29 8.62 6.73
C ALA A 181 10.61 8.98 8.19
N PHE A 182 9.81 8.46 9.14
CA PHE A 182 10.07 8.66 10.57
C PHE A 182 11.43 8.09 10.99
N ARG A 183 11.75 6.86 10.58
CA ARG A 183 13.00 6.17 10.91
C ARG A 183 14.22 6.85 10.28
N ALA A 184 14.10 7.36 9.06
CA ALA A 184 15.17 8.09 8.38
C ALA A 184 15.52 9.42 9.09
N GLY A 185 14.54 10.07 9.75
CA GLY A 185 14.74 11.37 10.38
C GLY A 185 14.83 12.50 9.35
N LEU A 186 15.32 13.68 9.78
CA LEU A 186 15.53 14.84 8.92
C LEU A 186 17.03 15.15 8.75
N PRO A 187 17.47 15.50 7.54
CA PRO A 187 18.81 16.03 7.31
C PRO A 187 19.09 17.29 8.15
N GLY A 188 20.30 17.40 8.68
CA GLY A 188 20.70 18.59 9.48
C GLY A 188 20.20 18.62 10.93
N VAL A 189 19.30 17.73 11.31
CA VAL A 189 18.99 17.46 12.72
C VAL A 189 20.12 16.58 13.28
N PRO A 190 20.59 16.78 14.53
CA PRO A 190 21.66 15.97 15.10
C PRO A 190 21.37 14.50 14.88
N HIS A 191 22.32 13.81 14.24
CA HIS A 191 22.14 12.42 13.81
C HIS A 191 21.81 11.57 15.03
N ARG A 192 20.73 10.82 14.96
CA ARG A 192 20.48 9.73 15.92
C ARG A 192 21.59 8.71 15.76
N ALA A 193 22.21 8.31 16.87
CA ALA A 193 23.26 7.29 16.83
C ALA A 193 22.75 5.94 16.31
N HIS A 194 21.43 5.72 16.39
CA HIS A 194 20.74 4.52 15.94
C HIS A 194 19.25 4.80 15.68
N ASP A 195 18.57 3.86 15.05
CA ASP A 195 17.12 3.87 14.81
C ASP A 195 16.37 3.95 16.16
N PRO A 196 15.46 4.92 16.37
CA PRO A 196 14.72 5.05 17.63
C PRO A 196 13.69 3.93 17.84
N VAL A 197 13.42 3.12 16.82
CA VAL A 197 12.40 2.07 16.84
C VAL A 197 13.03 0.71 17.11
N ASP A 198 12.61 0.02 18.18
CA ASP A 198 12.89 -1.41 18.33
C ASP A 198 12.01 -2.18 17.31
N PRO A 199 12.59 -2.77 16.27
CA PRO A 199 11.83 -3.44 15.22
C PRO A 199 11.13 -4.72 15.71
N ARG A 200 11.45 -5.19 16.91
CA ARG A 200 10.75 -6.32 17.55
C ARG A 200 9.52 -5.85 18.31
N ARG A 201 9.29 -4.55 18.45
CA ARG A 201 8.25 -3.96 19.30
C ARG A 201 7.32 -3.04 18.50
N LEU A 202 7.00 -3.44 17.26
CA LEU A 202 6.02 -2.76 16.43
C LEU A 202 4.62 -3.25 16.80
N VAL A 203 3.72 -2.33 17.14
CA VAL A 203 2.30 -2.56 17.38
C VAL A 203 1.51 -1.92 16.26
N LEU A 204 0.55 -2.65 15.68
CA LEU A 204 -0.41 -2.09 14.74
C LEU A 204 -1.79 -2.09 15.38
N ARG A 205 -2.45 -0.94 15.47
CA ARG A 205 -3.77 -0.81 16.07
C ARG A 205 -4.62 0.26 15.42
N GLY A 206 -5.94 0.11 15.53
CA GLY A 206 -6.89 1.08 15.00
C GLY A 206 -8.31 0.69 15.32
N PHE A 207 -9.25 1.65 15.22
CA PHE A 207 -10.66 1.45 15.51
C PHE A 207 -11.51 1.76 14.28
N SER A 208 -12.65 1.04 14.13
CA SER A 208 -13.59 1.25 13.01
C SER A 208 -12.91 1.01 11.66
N MET A 209 -12.84 1.97 10.76
CA MET A 209 -12.08 1.88 9.52
C MET A 209 -10.60 1.53 9.79
N GLY A 210 -10.00 2.09 10.85
CA GLY A 210 -8.65 1.74 11.29
C GLY A 210 -8.56 0.29 11.81
N GLY A 211 -9.64 -0.23 12.40
CA GLY A 211 -9.76 -1.64 12.76
C GLY A 211 -9.73 -2.55 11.52
N ALA A 212 -10.47 -2.19 10.46
CA ALA A 212 -10.40 -2.90 9.18
C ALA A 212 -8.98 -2.89 8.59
N GLY A 213 -8.31 -1.72 8.60
CA GLY A 213 -6.90 -1.61 8.19
C GLY A 213 -5.98 -2.49 9.02
N THR A 214 -6.16 -2.52 10.35
CA THR A 214 -5.37 -3.36 11.26
C THR A 214 -5.55 -4.84 10.95
N TRP A 215 -6.79 -5.29 10.67
CA TRP A 215 -7.06 -6.67 10.30
C TRP A 215 -6.30 -7.10 9.05
N HIS A 216 -6.48 -6.40 7.92
CA HIS A 216 -5.85 -6.86 6.68
C HIS A 216 -4.34 -6.63 6.66
N ILE A 217 -3.82 -5.45 7.05
CA ILE A 217 -2.37 -5.18 7.06
C ILE A 217 -1.66 -6.12 8.03
N GLY A 218 -2.25 -6.33 9.22
CA GLY A 218 -1.65 -7.22 10.21
C GLY A 218 -1.56 -8.66 9.75
N LEU A 219 -2.57 -9.17 9.05
CA LEU A 219 -2.59 -10.53 8.52
C LEU A 219 -1.86 -10.69 7.17
N HIS A 220 -1.70 -9.61 6.40
CA HIS A 220 -0.79 -9.58 5.25
C HIS A 220 0.69 -9.64 5.66
N HIS A 221 1.03 -9.02 6.80
CA HIS A 221 2.40 -8.84 7.27
C HIS A 221 2.61 -9.34 8.70
N PRO A 222 2.21 -10.59 9.04
CA PRO A 222 2.21 -11.08 10.42
C PRO A 222 3.61 -11.18 11.03
N GLY A 223 4.65 -11.24 10.18
CA GLY A 223 6.06 -11.25 10.58
C GLY A 223 6.62 -9.90 11.05
N LEU A 224 5.85 -8.79 10.94
CA LEU A 224 6.35 -7.46 11.29
C LEU A 224 5.95 -7.02 12.69
N PHE A 225 4.77 -7.39 13.16
CA PHE A 225 4.18 -6.85 14.37
C PHE A 225 4.35 -7.80 15.55
N CYS A 226 4.60 -7.24 16.75
CA CYS A 226 4.61 -8.02 17.97
C CYS A 226 3.19 -8.27 18.51
N VAL A 227 2.24 -7.41 18.16
CA VAL A 227 0.81 -7.58 18.47
C VAL A 227 -0.04 -6.71 17.53
N LEU A 228 -1.24 -7.19 17.20
CA LEU A 228 -2.28 -6.45 16.50
C LEU A 228 -3.39 -6.06 17.45
N GLY A 229 -3.88 -4.82 17.34
CA GLY A 229 -4.97 -4.28 18.12
C GLY A 229 -6.14 -3.78 17.27
N PRO A 230 -6.84 -4.64 16.51
CA PRO A 230 -7.99 -4.20 15.71
C PRO A 230 -9.20 -3.98 16.61
N GLY A 231 -9.82 -2.79 16.52
CA GLY A 231 -11.09 -2.47 17.19
C GLY A 231 -12.21 -2.37 16.17
N ALA A 232 -13.24 -3.24 16.27
CA ALA A 232 -14.36 -3.25 15.32
C ALA A 232 -13.91 -3.45 13.86
N GLY A 233 -14.48 -2.70 12.90
CA GLY A 233 -14.12 -2.74 11.48
C GLY A 233 -14.87 -3.79 10.68
N PHE A 234 -14.25 -4.28 9.61
CA PHE A 234 -14.74 -5.36 8.77
C PHE A 234 -13.59 -6.24 8.28
N THR A 235 -13.88 -7.51 8.02
CA THR A 235 -12.90 -8.53 7.61
C THR A 235 -13.29 -9.25 6.33
N THR A 236 -14.46 -8.95 5.79
CA THR A 236 -14.96 -9.53 4.54
C THR A 236 -15.83 -8.52 3.79
N THR A 237 -15.82 -8.58 2.48
CA THR A 237 -16.72 -7.81 1.63
C THR A 237 -18.11 -8.46 1.62
N ARG A 238 -18.18 -9.80 1.43
CA ARG A 238 -19.43 -10.55 1.50
C ARG A 238 -20.01 -10.55 2.92
N GLY A 239 -21.31 -10.28 3.01
CA GLY A 239 -22.02 -10.20 4.28
C GLY A 239 -21.83 -8.88 5.05
N TYR A 240 -20.79 -8.10 4.72
CA TYR A 240 -20.66 -6.73 5.23
C TYR A 240 -21.34 -5.72 4.29
N VAL A 241 -21.24 -5.92 2.97
CA VAL A 241 -21.93 -5.13 1.96
C VAL A 241 -23.26 -5.82 1.64
N ALA A 242 -24.38 -5.16 1.99
CA ALA A 242 -25.70 -5.74 1.86
C ALA A 242 -26.11 -6.05 0.41
N ASP A 243 -25.80 -5.15 -0.53
CA ASP A 243 -26.24 -5.22 -1.92
C ASP A 243 -25.21 -5.84 -2.86
N LEU A 244 -24.24 -6.58 -2.33
CA LEU A 244 -23.26 -7.28 -3.16
C LEU A 244 -23.95 -8.42 -3.92
N PRO A 245 -23.83 -8.52 -5.26
CA PRO A 245 -24.41 -9.62 -6.03
C PRO A 245 -24.04 -11.00 -5.48
N ALA A 246 -24.99 -11.92 -5.47
CA ALA A 246 -24.78 -13.28 -4.96
C ALA A 246 -23.66 -14.01 -5.73
N ALA A 247 -23.54 -13.76 -7.04
CA ALA A 247 -22.45 -14.26 -7.87
C ALA A 247 -21.76 -13.08 -8.56
N LEU A 248 -20.45 -12.99 -8.40
CA LEU A 248 -19.56 -12.09 -9.13
C LEU A 248 -18.86 -12.85 -10.26
N PRO A 249 -18.40 -12.17 -11.33
CA PRO A 249 -17.49 -12.80 -12.29
C PRO A 249 -16.30 -13.44 -11.58
N PRO A 250 -15.80 -14.62 -12.04
CA PRO A 250 -14.76 -15.38 -11.33
C PRO A 250 -13.50 -14.56 -10.99
N HIS A 251 -13.06 -13.68 -11.88
CA HIS A 251 -11.90 -12.82 -11.65
C HIS A 251 -12.16 -11.73 -10.61
N VAL A 252 -13.40 -11.25 -10.49
CA VAL A 252 -13.80 -10.29 -9.45
C VAL A 252 -13.89 -10.98 -8.10
N GLU A 253 -14.50 -12.18 -8.06
CA GLU A 253 -14.56 -12.99 -6.84
C GLU A 253 -13.15 -13.28 -6.30
N ALA A 254 -12.23 -13.69 -7.18
CA ALA A 254 -10.83 -13.90 -6.83
C ALA A 254 -10.16 -12.61 -6.31
N GLY A 255 -10.53 -11.45 -6.84
CA GLY A 255 -10.03 -10.15 -6.41
C GLY A 255 -10.42 -9.75 -4.98
N LEU A 256 -11.52 -10.30 -4.42
CA LEU A 256 -11.92 -10.05 -3.04
C LEU A 256 -10.87 -10.56 -2.04
N HIS A 257 -10.22 -11.69 -2.33
CA HIS A 257 -9.21 -12.29 -1.47
C HIS A 257 -8.03 -11.37 -1.17
N ILE A 258 -7.80 -10.32 -1.99
CA ILE A 258 -6.69 -9.39 -1.76
C ILE A 258 -6.85 -8.68 -0.40
N TYR A 259 -8.08 -8.25 -0.05
CA TYR A 259 -8.32 -7.44 1.15
C TYR A 259 -9.36 -8.02 2.11
N ASP A 260 -9.97 -9.16 1.82
CA ASP A 260 -10.87 -9.85 2.75
C ASP A 260 -10.03 -10.59 3.80
N ALA A 261 -9.78 -9.93 4.94
CA ALA A 261 -8.86 -10.39 5.98
C ALA A 261 -9.23 -11.77 6.55
N VAL A 262 -10.51 -12.19 6.44
CA VAL A 262 -10.96 -13.51 6.88
C VAL A 262 -10.27 -14.65 6.13
N ASP A 263 -9.89 -14.42 4.87
CA ASP A 263 -9.18 -15.42 4.06
C ASP A 263 -7.73 -15.65 4.53
N TRP A 264 -7.19 -14.67 5.24
CA TRP A 264 -5.84 -14.65 5.81
C TRP A 264 -5.83 -15.03 7.30
N ALA A 265 -6.96 -15.44 7.86
CA ALA A 265 -7.13 -15.64 9.30
C ALA A 265 -6.09 -16.59 9.92
N GLU A 266 -5.65 -17.66 9.22
CA GLU A 266 -4.64 -18.59 9.70
C GLU A 266 -3.29 -17.92 10.00
N ASN A 267 -3.01 -16.73 9.42
CA ASN A 267 -1.81 -15.96 9.71
C ASN A 267 -1.76 -15.43 11.15
N ALA A 268 -2.89 -15.47 11.88
CA ALA A 268 -2.95 -15.16 13.32
C ALA A 268 -2.08 -16.12 14.17
N VAL A 269 -1.66 -17.27 13.68
CA VAL A 269 -0.71 -18.14 14.38
C VAL A 269 0.67 -17.46 14.55
N ASN A 270 1.04 -16.58 13.61
CA ASN A 270 2.34 -15.92 13.58
C ASN A 270 2.38 -14.62 14.39
N VAL A 271 1.23 -14.02 14.73
CA VAL A 271 1.14 -12.73 15.43
C VAL A 271 0.05 -12.73 16.49
N PRO A 272 0.32 -12.28 17.72
CA PRO A 272 -0.71 -12.09 18.75
C PRO A 272 -1.75 -11.05 18.33
N ILE A 273 -3.01 -11.28 18.71
CA ILE A 273 -4.13 -10.37 18.45
C ILE A 273 -4.86 -10.06 19.75
N VAL A 274 -5.05 -8.77 20.04
CA VAL A 274 -5.91 -8.27 21.12
C VAL A 274 -6.94 -7.35 20.47
N CYS A 275 -8.06 -7.91 20.04
CA CYS A 275 -9.13 -7.17 19.39
C CYS A 275 -10.18 -6.68 20.39
N TYR A 276 -10.92 -5.64 19.98
CA TYR A 276 -11.96 -5.02 20.78
C TYR A 276 -13.26 -4.84 19.98
N SER A 277 -14.40 -5.00 20.69
CA SER A 277 -15.73 -4.65 20.15
C SER A 277 -16.69 -4.27 21.27
N GLY A 278 -17.63 -3.36 21.00
CA GLY A 278 -18.84 -3.24 21.81
C GLY A 278 -19.75 -4.46 21.60
N GLU A 279 -20.45 -4.90 22.66
CA GLU A 279 -21.36 -6.05 22.58
C GLU A 279 -22.49 -5.84 21.54
N LYS A 280 -22.99 -4.59 21.46
CA LYS A 280 -24.06 -4.18 20.53
C LYS A 280 -23.56 -3.57 19.23
N ASP A 281 -22.25 -3.51 19.03
CA ASP A 281 -21.65 -2.98 17.80
C ASP A 281 -21.84 -3.97 16.63
N PRO A 282 -22.52 -3.62 15.54
CA PRO A 282 -22.62 -4.49 14.37
C PRO A 282 -21.26 -4.87 13.79
N GLN A 283 -20.24 -4.03 13.93
CA GLN A 283 -18.88 -4.30 13.47
C GLN A 283 -18.10 -5.28 14.38
N ARG A 284 -18.68 -5.74 15.49
CA ARG A 284 -18.20 -6.90 16.25
C ARG A 284 -18.07 -8.13 15.34
N GLN A 285 -18.88 -8.21 14.29
CA GLN A 285 -18.84 -9.30 13.32
C GLN A 285 -17.46 -9.49 12.70
N ALA A 286 -16.63 -8.44 12.61
CA ALA A 286 -15.27 -8.54 12.09
C ALA A 286 -14.41 -9.54 12.91
N ALA A 287 -14.39 -9.40 14.23
CA ALA A 287 -13.67 -10.33 15.11
C ALA A 287 -14.32 -11.73 15.11
N VAL A 288 -15.65 -11.81 15.12
CA VAL A 288 -16.40 -13.08 15.07
C VAL A 288 -16.11 -13.87 13.80
N ASN A 289 -15.92 -13.20 12.66
CA ASN A 289 -15.53 -13.87 11.40
C ASN A 289 -14.16 -14.54 11.54
N ILE A 290 -13.17 -13.87 12.12
CA ILE A 290 -11.83 -14.43 12.35
C ILE A 290 -11.89 -15.57 13.38
N GLU A 291 -12.60 -15.39 14.51
CA GLU A 291 -12.82 -16.46 15.50
C GLU A 291 -13.48 -17.70 14.87
N THR A 292 -14.44 -17.47 13.98
CA THR A 292 -15.14 -18.57 13.30
C THR A 292 -14.22 -19.29 12.32
N ALA A 293 -13.42 -18.56 11.54
CA ALA A 293 -12.45 -19.15 10.61
C ALA A 293 -11.36 -19.96 11.34
N LEU A 294 -11.07 -19.61 12.60
CA LEU A 294 -10.05 -20.24 13.42
C LEU A 294 -10.60 -21.25 14.45
N ARG A 295 -11.90 -21.49 14.48
CA ARG A 295 -12.55 -22.34 15.52
C ARG A 295 -11.96 -23.74 15.62
N ASP A 296 -11.71 -24.38 14.48
CA ASP A 296 -11.19 -25.74 14.39
C ASP A 296 -9.68 -25.77 14.13
N PHE A 297 -9.00 -24.62 14.33
CA PHE A 297 -7.57 -24.54 14.14
C PHE A 297 -6.84 -25.36 15.22
N PRO A 298 -5.95 -26.30 14.84
CA PRO A 298 -5.45 -27.31 15.78
C PRO A 298 -4.44 -26.78 16.80
N GLU A 299 -3.97 -25.54 16.64
CA GLU A 299 -2.91 -24.97 17.45
C GLU A 299 -3.45 -23.88 18.39
N PRO A 300 -2.86 -23.70 19.57
CA PRO A 300 -3.25 -22.62 20.47
C PRO A 300 -2.88 -21.26 19.86
N LEU A 301 -3.87 -20.40 19.74
CA LEU A 301 -3.71 -19.04 19.22
C LEU A 301 -3.56 -18.03 20.36
N ARG A 302 -2.72 -17.02 20.14
CA ARG A 302 -2.60 -15.86 21.04
C ARG A 302 -3.64 -14.81 20.63
N PHE A 303 -4.91 -15.14 20.82
CA PHE A 303 -6.06 -14.36 20.39
C PHE A 303 -6.94 -13.99 21.60
N THR A 304 -7.14 -12.69 21.81
CA THR A 304 -8.00 -12.17 22.88
C THR A 304 -9.03 -11.24 22.28
N HIS A 305 -10.33 -11.53 22.48
CA HIS A 305 -11.41 -10.64 22.08
C HIS A 305 -12.01 -9.97 23.31
N LEU A 306 -11.77 -8.67 23.44
CA LEU A 306 -12.34 -7.81 24.49
C LEU A 306 -13.72 -7.34 24.03
N VAL A 307 -14.79 -7.90 24.63
CA VAL A 307 -16.18 -7.51 24.33
C VAL A 307 -16.70 -6.66 25.47
N ALA A 308 -17.02 -5.39 25.18
CA ALA A 308 -17.53 -4.43 26.16
C ALA A 308 -19.05 -4.56 26.33
N PRO A 309 -19.55 -5.02 27.50
CA PRO A 309 -20.98 -5.26 27.70
C PRO A 309 -21.81 -3.98 27.49
N GLY A 310 -22.91 -4.11 26.74
CA GLY A 310 -23.88 -3.05 26.50
C GLY A 310 -23.42 -1.90 25.63
N LEU A 311 -22.14 -1.85 25.20
CA LEU A 311 -21.62 -0.77 24.36
C LEU A 311 -21.90 -1.01 22.87
N GLU A 312 -22.11 0.08 22.17
CA GLU A 312 -22.21 0.18 20.72
C GLU A 312 -20.84 0.47 20.09
N HIS A 313 -20.79 1.21 18.99
CA HIS A 313 -19.58 1.52 18.21
C HIS A 313 -18.71 2.61 18.89
N VAL A 314 -18.23 2.34 20.10
CA VAL A 314 -17.36 3.23 20.88
C VAL A 314 -16.31 2.43 21.65
N MET A 315 -15.14 3.01 21.93
CA MET A 315 -14.08 2.43 22.75
C MET A 315 -13.69 3.42 23.86
N PRO A 316 -14.38 3.38 25.02
CA PRO A 316 -14.09 4.27 26.15
C PRO A 316 -12.69 4.07 26.74
N PRO A 317 -12.16 5.05 27.50
CA PRO A 317 -10.82 5.02 28.07
C PRO A 317 -10.49 3.76 28.89
N GLU A 318 -11.45 3.24 29.67
CA GLU A 318 -11.23 2.01 30.47
C GLU A 318 -11.01 0.77 29.59
N TRP A 319 -11.62 0.70 28.41
CA TRP A 319 -11.40 -0.38 27.46
C TRP A 319 -10.14 -0.17 26.64
N GLN A 320 -9.77 1.09 26.35
CA GLN A 320 -8.46 1.41 25.77
C GLN A 320 -7.34 0.97 26.71
N ALA A 321 -7.48 1.22 28.03
CA ALA A 321 -6.50 0.78 29.02
C ALA A 321 -6.40 -0.76 29.12
N ARG A 322 -7.53 -1.49 29.00
CA ARG A 322 -7.52 -2.97 28.96
C ARG A 322 -6.82 -3.51 27.72
N ALA A 323 -7.10 -2.93 26.56
CA ALA A 323 -6.42 -3.30 25.32
C ALA A 323 -4.92 -3.02 25.41
N GLU A 324 -4.53 -1.85 25.96
CA GLU A 324 -3.13 -1.50 26.18
C GLU A 324 -2.42 -2.47 27.12
N ALA A 325 -3.08 -2.93 28.18
CA ALA A 325 -2.53 -3.97 29.06
C ALA A 325 -2.24 -5.27 28.27
N GLY A 326 -3.14 -5.65 27.36
CA GLY A 326 -2.92 -6.77 26.44
C GLY A 326 -1.76 -6.53 25.47
N TYR A 327 -1.62 -5.33 24.91
CA TYR A 327 -0.49 -5.01 24.03
C TYR A 327 0.85 -5.06 24.75
N ARG A 328 0.92 -4.54 25.99
CA ARG A 328 2.14 -4.56 26.84
C ARG A 328 2.64 -5.98 27.10
N GLN A 329 1.73 -6.96 27.23
CA GLN A 329 2.10 -8.36 27.42
C GLN A 329 3.02 -8.88 26.31
N PHE A 330 2.79 -8.48 25.07
CA PHE A 330 3.55 -8.92 23.90
C PHE A 330 4.66 -7.92 23.50
N ALA A 331 4.39 -6.63 23.63
CA ALA A 331 5.37 -5.59 23.29
C ALA A 331 6.48 -5.44 24.34
N GLY A 332 6.28 -5.90 25.59
CA GLY A 332 7.32 -5.90 26.62
C GLY A 332 8.55 -6.71 26.22
N PRO A 333 8.42 -8.02 26.00
CA PRO A 333 9.52 -8.88 25.52
C PRO A 333 9.90 -8.60 24.08
N GLY A 334 8.97 -8.09 23.27
CA GLY A 334 9.12 -7.93 21.84
C GLY A 334 8.98 -9.26 21.09
N ARG A 335 8.94 -9.17 19.77
CA ARG A 335 8.80 -10.32 18.86
C ARG A 335 10.14 -11.05 18.68
N GLU A 336 10.12 -12.35 18.78
CA GLU A 336 11.23 -13.23 18.41
C GLU A 336 10.98 -13.81 17.00
N THR A 337 12.05 -14.12 16.29
CA THR A 337 11.95 -14.84 15.01
C THR A 337 11.53 -16.28 15.30
N PRO A 338 10.36 -16.73 14.82
CA PRO A 338 9.84 -18.05 15.15
C PRO A 338 10.64 -19.16 14.48
N ALA A 339 10.72 -20.32 15.18
CA ALA A 339 11.25 -21.54 14.59
C ALA A 339 10.25 -22.15 13.58
N ARG A 340 8.95 -21.91 13.76
CA ARG A 340 7.90 -22.37 12.84
C ARG A 340 7.11 -21.18 12.30
N VAL A 341 6.81 -21.24 11.00
CA VAL A 341 5.96 -20.33 10.27
C VAL A 341 4.88 -21.15 9.56
N ARG A 342 3.61 -20.80 9.79
CA ARG A 342 2.49 -21.26 8.98
C ARG A 342 1.86 -20.05 8.32
N PHE A 343 1.98 -19.94 7.00
CA PHE A 343 1.68 -18.73 6.28
C PHE A 343 0.76 -18.97 5.09
N VAL A 344 -0.34 -18.21 5.05
CA VAL A 344 -1.30 -18.18 3.96
C VAL A 344 -1.11 -16.91 3.16
N THR A 345 -1.14 -17.03 1.84
CA THR A 345 -1.19 -15.87 0.93
C THR A 345 -2.01 -16.19 -0.32
N TYR A 346 -2.60 -15.16 -0.93
CA TYR A 346 -3.32 -15.21 -2.20
C TYR A 346 -2.54 -14.49 -3.31
N THR A 347 -1.52 -13.73 -2.94
CA THR A 347 -0.72 -12.95 -3.89
C THR A 347 0.71 -12.77 -3.39
N PRO A 348 1.72 -12.93 -4.25
CA PRO A 348 3.11 -12.62 -3.89
C PRO A 348 3.34 -11.17 -3.45
N ALA A 349 2.39 -10.26 -3.72
CA ALA A 349 2.45 -8.87 -3.22
C ALA A 349 2.52 -8.82 -1.69
N PHE A 350 1.87 -9.77 -1.00
CA PHE A 350 1.89 -9.97 0.45
C PHE A 350 2.48 -11.35 0.77
N GLY A 351 3.68 -11.60 0.28
CA GLY A 351 4.29 -12.93 0.30
C GLY A 351 5.28 -13.20 1.43
N SER A 352 5.48 -12.28 2.39
CA SER A 352 6.58 -12.41 3.36
C SER A 352 6.11 -12.65 4.80
N CYS A 353 6.72 -13.64 5.46
CA CYS A 353 6.58 -13.88 6.89
C CYS A 353 7.91 -14.36 7.46
N ASP A 354 8.55 -13.54 8.31
CA ASP A 354 9.82 -13.85 8.96
C ASP A 354 10.95 -14.23 7.99
N TRP A 355 11.39 -15.48 8.05
CA TRP A 355 12.47 -16.05 7.24
C TRP A 355 12.00 -16.62 5.90
N LEU A 356 10.72 -16.53 5.60
CA LEU A 356 10.07 -17.04 4.39
C LEU A 356 9.55 -15.90 3.52
N THR A 357 9.78 -15.99 2.21
CA THR A 357 9.16 -15.11 1.21
C THR A 357 8.65 -15.92 0.04
N VAL A 358 7.36 -15.82 -0.27
CA VAL A 358 6.75 -16.38 -1.48
C VAL A 358 6.98 -15.41 -2.64
N GLU A 359 7.71 -15.87 -3.65
CA GLU A 359 8.09 -15.07 -4.81
C GLU A 359 7.12 -15.23 -5.99
N ALA A 360 6.56 -16.43 -6.16
CA ALA A 360 5.59 -16.74 -7.20
C ALA A 360 4.66 -17.88 -6.78
N LEU A 361 3.40 -17.80 -7.20
CA LEU A 361 2.38 -18.84 -7.01
C LEU A 361 2.24 -19.70 -8.27
N GLN A 362 1.67 -20.90 -8.11
CA GLN A 362 1.23 -21.72 -9.25
C GLN A 362 -0.04 -21.14 -9.87
N GLN A 363 -0.88 -20.51 -9.03
CA GLN A 363 -2.12 -19.87 -9.44
C GLN A 363 -2.38 -18.65 -8.54
N THR A 364 -2.20 -17.47 -9.09
CA THR A 364 -2.37 -16.16 -8.38
C THR A 364 -3.85 -15.96 -8.01
N LEU A 365 -4.11 -15.28 -6.89
CA LEU A 365 -5.43 -15.08 -6.28
C LEU A 365 -6.13 -16.36 -5.83
N HIS A 366 -5.41 -17.47 -5.76
CA HIS A 366 -5.85 -18.70 -5.12
C HIS A 366 -5.02 -18.93 -3.86
N ARG A 367 -5.65 -19.58 -2.87
CA ARG A 367 -5.00 -19.81 -1.58
C ARG A 367 -3.71 -20.62 -1.73
N ALA A 368 -2.62 -20.05 -1.24
CA ALA A 368 -1.36 -20.73 -1.03
C ALA A 368 -1.11 -20.92 0.47
N LEU A 369 -0.51 -22.05 0.83
CA LEU A 369 -0.15 -22.36 2.20
C LEU A 369 1.29 -22.84 2.25
N ILE A 370 2.05 -22.34 3.21
CA ILE A 370 3.36 -22.84 3.59
C ILE A 370 3.34 -23.16 5.08
N ASP A 371 3.66 -24.40 5.44
CA ASP A 371 3.91 -24.81 6.82
C ASP A 371 5.37 -25.25 6.93
N GLY A 372 6.17 -24.46 7.64
CA GLY A 372 7.60 -24.63 7.65
C GLY A 372 8.22 -24.50 9.03
N THR A 373 9.26 -25.29 9.28
CA THR A 373 10.10 -25.21 10.47
C THR A 373 11.54 -24.90 10.09
N ARG A 374 12.21 -24.14 10.95
CA ARG A 374 13.63 -23.80 10.82
C ARG A 374 14.38 -24.10 12.12
N THR A 375 15.46 -24.88 12.02
CA THR A 375 16.41 -25.09 13.11
C THR A 375 17.80 -24.74 12.59
N GLY A 376 18.32 -23.60 13.04
CA GLY A 376 19.52 -23.01 12.44
C GLY A 376 19.32 -22.75 10.95
N ASN A 377 20.13 -23.36 10.08
CA ASN A 377 20.02 -23.29 8.62
C ASN A 377 19.35 -24.55 8.00
N HIS A 378 18.71 -25.36 8.82
CA HIS A 378 17.92 -26.51 8.33
C HIS A 378 16.45 -26.13 8.25
N PHE A 379 15.84 -26.27 7.06
CA PHE A 379 14.44 -25.95 6.77
C PHE A 379 13.68 -27.22 6.40
N THR A 380 12.47 -27.37 6.94
CA THR A 380 11.51 -28.40 6.53
C THR A 380 10.20 -27.72 6.20
N LEU A 381 9.68 -27.90 4.98
CA LEU A 381 8.54 -27.18 4.44
C LEU A 381 7.54 -28.12 3.79
N ALA A 382 6.26 -27.84 4.00
CA ALA A 382 5.15 -28.35 3.20
C ALA A 382 4.45 -27.19 2.50
N THR A 383 4.17 -27.31 1.22
CA THR A 383 3.62 -26.21 0.41
C THR A 383 2.39 -26.60 -0.40
N THR A 384 1.50 -25.65 -0.61
CA THR A 384 0.37 -25.76 -1.52
C THR A 384 0.30 -24.50 -2.37
N ASN A 385 0.13 -24.61 -3.68
CA ASN A 385 0.01 -23.50 -4.63
C ASN A 385 1.24 -22.55 -4.66
N VAL A 386 2.42 -23.04 -4.32
CA VAL A 386 3.67 -22.27 -4.38
C VAL A 386 4.51 -22.73 -5.56
N ARG A 387 4.96 -21.78 -6.39
CA ARG A 387 5.87 -22.04 -7.51
C ARG A 387 7.31 -21.65 -7.19
N ARG A 388 7.51 -20.51 -6.48
CA ARG A 388 8.84 -20.05 -6.07
C ARG A 388 8.78 -19.39 -4.70
N LEU A 389 9.77 -19.69 -3.87
CA LEU A 389 9.95 -19.08 -2.56
C LEU A 389 11.43 -18.82 -2.25
N ALA A 390 11.68 -17.91 -1.34
CA ALA A 390 13.00 -17.57 -0.82
C ALA A 390 13.05 -17.83 0.68
N LEU A 391 14.18 -18.38 1.15
CA LEU A 391 14.45 -18.70 2.55
C LEU A 391 15.67 -17.92 3.05
N ALA A 392 15.49 -17.15 4.13
CA ALA A 392 16.58 -16.41 4.77
C ALA A 392 17.19 -17.28 5.89
N PRO A 393 18.48 -17.70 5.78
CA PRO A 393 19.15 -18.48 6.81
C PRO A 393 19.39 -17.63 8.08
N SER A 394 19.56 -18.29 9.21
CA SER A 394 19.92 -17.60 10.47
C SER A 394 21.40 -17.17 10.50
N GLN A 395 22.24 -17.88 9.76
CA GLN A 395 23.69 -17.65 9.63
C GLN A 395 24.06 -17.76 8.14
N ALA A 396 24.43 -16.63 7.54
CA ALA A 396 24.68 -16.54 6.10
C ALA A 396 25.88 -17.38 5.63
N ASP A 397 26.86 -17.61 6.52
CA ASP A 397 28.11 -18.29 6.18
C ASP A 397 28.05 -19.83 6.30
N LEU A 398 26.96 -20.37 6.83
CA LEU A 398 26.81 -21.81 6.99
C LEU A 398 25.95 -22.42 5.87
N PRO A 399 26.23 -23.69 5.50
CA PRO A 399 25.43 -24.41 4.52
C PRO A 399 23.94 -24.44 4.91
N VAL A 400 23.07 -24.32 3.91
CA VAL A 400 21.62 -24.40 4.07
C VAL A 400 21.14 -25.77 3.61
N THR A 401 20.39 -26.47 4.43
CA THR A 401 19.74 -27.74 4.10
C THR A 401 18.24 -27.54 4.02
N VAL A 402 17.61 -28.01 2.94
CA VAL A 402 16.17 -27.86 2.75
C VAL A 402 15.53 -29.22 2.47
N VAL A 403 14.48 -29.52 3.22
CA VAL A 403 13.51 -30.57 2.90
C VAL A 403 12.20 -29.87 2.57
N ILE A 404 11.68 -30.05 1.35
CA ILE A 404 10.46 -29.39 0.89
C ILE A 404 9.58 -30.39 0.13
N ASP A 405 8.33 -30.53 0.56
CA ASP A 405 7.33 -31.47 0.02
C ASP A 405 7.91 -32.91 -0.08
N GLY A 406 8.68 -33.31 0.93
CA GLY A 406 9.33 -34.65 0.98
C GLY A 406 10.62 -34.78 0.16
N GLN A 407 11.03 -33.73 -0.58
CA GLN A 407 12.26 -33.72 -1.35
C GLN A 407 13.40 -33.09 -0.58
N THR A 408 14.54 -33.76 -0.42
CA THR A 408 15.77 -33.16 0.12
C THR A 408 16.56 -32.51 -1.00
N LEU A 409 16.88 -31.24 -0.84
CA LEU A 409 17.68 -30.47 -1.81
C LEU A 409 19.14 -30.40 -1.36
N PRO A 410 20.09 -30.49 -2.29
CA PRO A 410 21.50 -30.30 -1.98
C PRO A 410 21.72 -28.86 -1.44
N ALA A 411 22.58 -28.74 -0.45
CA ALA A 411 23.00 -27.44 0.05
C ALA A 411 23.60 -26.59 -1.08
N PRO A 412 23.14 -25.35 -1.31
CA PRO A 412 23.81 -24.46 -2.23
C PRO A 412 25.23 -24.18 -1.70
N ALA A 413 26.19 -24.14 -2.61
CA ALA A 413 27.53 -23.68 -2.24
C ALA A 413 27.45 -22.23 -1.71
N PRO A 414 28.18 -21.88 -0.64
CA PRO A 414 28.22 -20.50 -0.19
C PRO A 414 28.60 -19.59 -1.36
N SER A 415 27.83 -18.52 -1.60
CA SER A 415 28.19 -17.56 -2.64
C SER A 415 29.49 -16.85 -2.25
N THR A 416 30.56 -17.09 -2.97
CA THR A 416 31.87 -16.45 -2.79
C THR A 416 31.92 -15.04 -3.39
N GLY A 417 30.81 -14.32 -3.43
CA GLY A 417 30.76 -12.92 -3.83
C GLY A 417 31.37 -12.01 -2.75
N PRO A 418 32.01 -10.87 -3.11
CA PRO A 418 32.62 -9.98 -2.14
C PRO A 418 31.58 -9.51 -1.13
N THR A 419 31.78 -9.90 0.11
CA THR A 419 31.03 -9.40 1.27
C THR A 419 31.36 -7.92 1.46
N ALA A 420 30.62 -7.03 0.78
CA ALA A 420 30.47 -5.69 1.30
C ALA A 420 29.73 -5.86 2.64
N ALA A 421 30.42 -5.58 3.73
CA ALA A 421 29.85 -5.62 5.07
C ALA A 421 28.60 -4.74 5.10
N ALA A 422 27.43 -5.35 4.93
CA ALA A 422 26.16 -4.69 5.15
C ALA A 422 26.04 -4.49 6.67
N PRO A 423 25.76 -3.28 7.14
CA PRO A 423 25.50 -3.07 8.56
C PRO A 423 24.31 -3.95 8.98
N ALA A 424 24.37 -4.52 10.18
CA ALA A 424 23.36 -5.43 10.75
C ALA A 424 21.92 -4.87 10.78
N ALA A 425 21.72 -3.59 10.44
CA ALA A 425 20.46 -2.90 10.25
C ALA A 425 19.79 -3.16 8.87
N ALA A 426 20.52 -3.70 7.87
CA ALA A 426 19.99 -3.86 6.51
C ALA A 426 18.99 -5.02 6.37
N SER A 427 18.94 -5.97 7.32
CA SER A 427 18.05 -7.13 7.26
C SER A 427 16.57 -6.84 7.58
N ARG A 428 16.22 -5.61 7.91
CA ARG A 428 14.84 -5.22 8.28
C ARG A 428 14.24 -4.07 7.46
N ASN A 429 14.96 -3.58 6.45
CA ASN A 429 14.42 -2.62 5.48
C ASN A 429 13.62 -3.27 4.34
N MET A 430 13.23 -4.53 4.48
CA MET A 430 12.40 -5.27 3.50
C MET A 430 10.93 -4.88 3.54
N ILE A 431 10.60 -3.69 3.99
CA ILE A 431 9.24 -3.19 3.99
C ILE A 431 9.11 -2.28 2.78
N PHE A 432 8.56 -2.83 1.68
CA PHE A 432 8.13 -2.09 0.48
C PHE A 432 9.23 -1.41 -0.35
N GLY A 433 10.05 -2.21 -0.97
CA GLY A 433 10.71 -1.83 -2.20
C GLY A 433 9.77 -2.06 -3.38
N THR A 434 9.45 -1.02 -4.11
CA THR A 434 8.76 -1.06 -5.40
C THR A 434 9.71 -1.39 -6.54
N SER A 435 10.92 -1.86 -6.25
CA SER A 435 11.80 -2.53 -7.20
C SER A 435 11.96 -3.99 -6.80
N ALA A 436 11.80 -4.89 -7.75
CA ALA A 436 12.01 -6.33 -7.62
C ALA A 436 13.45 -6.73 -7.22
N LEU A 437 14.25 -5.76 -6.76
CA LEU A 437 15.63 -5.86 -6.33
C LEU A 437 15.84 -5.37 -4.90
N ASP A 438 14.82 -5.41 -4.03
CA ASP A 438 15.09 -5.38 -2.61
C ASP A 438 15.91 -6.64 -2.31
N ARG A 439 17.22 -6.41 -2.15
CA ARG A 439 18.21 -7.48 -2.01
C ARG A 439 17.80 -8.39 -0.87
N SER A 440 17.52 -9.63 -1.22
CA SER A 440 17.34 -10.68 -0.24
C SER A 440 18.51 -10.65 0.76
N PRO A 441 18.28 -10.95 2.05
CA PRO A 441 19.36 -11.03 3.03
C PRO A 441 20.50 -11.91 2.52
N PRO A 442 21.76 -11.62 2.89
CA PRO A 442 22.90 -12.45 2.49
C PRO A 442 22.64 -13.93 2.82
N GLY A 443 23.00 -14.81 1.90
CA GLY A 443 22.79 -16.25 2.04
C GLY A 443 21.35 -16.74 1.74
N THR A 444 20.44 -15.86 1.31
CA THR A 444 19.07 -16.27 0.91
C THR A 444 19.12 -17.34 -0.19
N VAL A 445 18.36 -18.38 0.01
CA VAL A 445 18.22 -19.51 -0.94
C VAL A 445 16.89 -19.38 -1.65
N VAL A 446 16.91 -19.31 -2.98
CA VAL A 446 15.71 -19.28 -3.82
C VAL A 446 15.41 -20.69 -4.30
N LEU A 447 14.19 -21.14 -4.07
CA LEU A 447 13.68 -22.45 -4.47
C LEU A 447 12.57 -22.26 -5.50
N GLU A 448 12.58 -23.09 -6.54
CA GLU A 448 11.57 -23.09 -7.58
C GLU A 448 11.08 -24.49 -7.88
N ARG A 449 9.78 -24.62 -8.08
CA ARG A 449 9.12 -25.85 -8.47
C ARG A 449 8.98 -25.90 -10.00
N GLU A 450 9.61 -26.88 -10.62
CA GLU A 450 9.46 -27.22 -12.02
C GLU A 450 8.72 -28.56 -12.13
N ALA A 451 7.53 -28.53 -12.73
CA ALA A 451 6.57 -29.62 -12.65
C ALA A 451 6.34 -30.08 -11.19
N GLU A 452 6.76 -31.30 -10.84
CA GLU A 452 6.57 -31.86 -9.49
C GLU A 452 7.86 -31.84 -8.63
N ARG A 453 8.93 -31.17 -9.10
CA ARG A 453 10.22 -31.18 -8.41
C ARG A 453 10.68 -29.77 -8.05
N TRP A 454 11.22 -29.66 -6.85
CA TRP A 454 11.88 -28.46 -6.38
C TRP A 454 13.37 -28.47 -6.77
N ARG A 455 13.89 -27.29 -7.07
CA ARG A 455 15.32 -27.06 -7.26
C ARG A 455 15.75 -25.74 -6.63
N VAL A 456 17.03 -25.62 -6.32
CA VAL A 456 17.66 -24.35 -5.99
C VAL A 456 17.93 -23.58 -7.28
N VAL A 457 17.59 -22.29 -7.29
CA VAL A 457 17.80 -21.40 -8.44
C VAL A 457 18.83 -20.34 -8.08
N ALA A 458 19.83 -20.18 -8.93
CA ALA A 458 20.80 -19.11 -8.78
C ALA A 458 20.20 -17.76 -9.22
N GLU A 459 20.44 -16.71 -8.45
CA GLU A 459 19.92 -15.36 -8.73
C GLU A 459 20.24 -14.85 -10.16
N PRO A 460 21.47 -15.03 -10.73
CA PRO A 460 21.76 -14.63 -12.10
C PRO A 460 20.91 -15.37 -13.15
N GLU A 461 20.70 -16.67 -12.97
CA GLU A 461 19.84 -17.49 -13.84
C GLU A 461 18.40 -16.97 -13.82
N LEU A 462 17.86 -16.75 -12.61
CA LEU A 462 16.51 -16.22 -12.43
C LEU A 462 16.34 -14.85 -13.07
N THR A 463 17.27 -13.93 -12.83
CA THR A 463 17.23 -12.56 -13.38
C THR A 463 17.25 -12.59 -14.91
N GLN A 464 18.11 -13.40 -15.53
CA GLN A 464 18.18 -13.53 -16.97
C GLN A 464 16.86 -14.08 -17.55
N ARG A 465 16.29 -15.09 -16.92
CA ARG A 465 15.02 -15.70 -17.36
C ARG A 465 13.86 -14.71 -17.25
N LEU A 466 13.75 -13.98 -16.15
CA LEU A 466 12.69 -13.00 -15.92
C LEU A 466 12.73 -11.83 -16.91
N THR A 467 13.89 -11.52 -17.48
CA THR A 467 14.04 -10.50 -18.52
C THR A 467 13.50 -10.98 -19.87
N THR A 468 13.64 -12.26 -20.16
CA THR A 468 13.25 -12.83 -21.47
C THR A 468 11.84 -13.41 -21.46
N ARG A 469 11.37 -13.90 -20.32
CA ARG A 469 10.05 -14.51 -20.17
C ARG A 469 9.36 -13.91 -18.94
N PRO A 470 8.44 -12.96 -19.15
CA PRO A 470 7.70 -12.37 -18.03
C PRO A 470 6.81 -13.40 -17.34
N GLU A 471 6.74 -13.28 -16.02
CA GLU A 471 5.87 -14.12 -15.18
C GLU A 471 5.29 -13.30 -14.03
N LYS A 472 4.13 -13.74 -13.50
CA LYS A 472 3.56 -13.18 -12.28
C LYS A 472 4.46 -13.55 -11.10
N ARG A 473 4.88 -12.53 -10.37
CA ARG A 473 5.82 -12.63 -9.25
C ARG A 473 5.66 -11.45 -8.31
N ARG A 474 6.36 -11.47 -7.22
CA ARG A 474 6.40 -10.33 -6.30
C ARG A 474 6.71 -9.03 -7.05
N GLY A 475 5.89 -8.00 -6.82
CA GLY A 475 5.95 -6.70 -7.52
C GLY A 475 5.33 -6.66 -8.91
N LEU A 476 4.93 -7.82 -9.49
CA LEU A 476 4.25 -7.92 -10.77
C LEU A 476 3.20 -9.05 -10.73
N THR A 477 2.12 -8.85 -9.98
CA THR A 477 1.08 -9.87 -9.74
C THR A 477 -0.22 -9.62 -10.51
N GLY A 478 -0.50 -8.35 -10.85
CA GLY A 478 -1.85 -7.92 -11.18
C GLY A 478 -2.76 -7.91 -9.94
N PRO A 479 -4.02 -7.57 -10.05
CA PRO A 479 -4.71 -7.02 -11.21
C PRO A 479 -4.34 -5.56 -11.54
N ILE A 480 -5.08 -4.89 -12.45
CA ILE A 480 -4.83 -3.49 -12.88
C ILE A 480 -4.57 -2.56 -11.68
N ASP A 481 -5.34 -2.70 -10.62
CA ASP A 481 -5.28 -1.86 -9.42
C ASP A 481 -3.95 -1.97 -8.65
N ASP A 482 -3.20 -3.07 -8.82
CA ASP A 482 -1.89 -3.29 -8.17
C ASP A 482 -0.82 -2.27 -8.62
N ALA A 483 -0.93 -1.75 -9.85
CA ALA A 483 -0.01 -0.73 -10.35
C ALA A 483 -0.02 0.57 -9.53
N PHE A 484 -1.12 0.88 -8.87
CA PHE A 484 -1.28 2.15 -8.12
C PHE A 484 -0.84 2.05 -6.66
N ARG A 485 -0.25 0.93 -6.25
CA ARG A 485 0.43 0.76 -4.96
C ARG A 485 1.89 1.21 -5.01
N GLY A 486 2.49 1.22 -6.20
CA GLY A 486 3.87 1.60 -6.47
C GLY A 486 4.02 2.91 -7.23
N PRO A 487 5.26 3.35 -7.48
CA PRO A 487 5.53 4.55 -8.28
C PRO A 487 5.00 4.40 -9.70
N PHE A 488 4.26 5.39 -10.17
CA PHE A 488 3.75 5.39 -11.54
C PHE A 488 3.85 6.76 -12.20
N VAL A 489 3.69 6.78 -13.53
CA VAL A 489 3.60 7.97 -14.36
C VAL A 489 2.55 7.74 -15.43
N VAL A 490 1.80 8.79 -15.75
CA VAL A 490 0.71 8.74 -16.71
C VAL A 490 1.06 9.53 -17.97
N VAL A 491 0.78 8.95 -19.13
CA VAL A 491 0.91 9.64 -20.43
C VAL A 491 -0.43 9.57 -21.16
N GLY A 492 -1.02 10.73 -21.35
CA GLY A 492 -2.28 10.89 -22.06
C GLY A 492 -2.13 10.91 -23.59
N PRO A 493 -3.25 10.89 -24.34
CA PRO A 493 -3.26 11.04 -25.78
C PRO A 493 -2.82 12.46 -26.19
N THR A 494 -1.89 12.56 -27.17
CA THR A 494 -1.33 13.83 -27.64
C THR A 494 -2.05 14.39 -28.87
N ARG A 495 -2.90 13.60 -29.53
CA ARG A 495 -3.70 13.95 -30.72
C ARG A 495 -5.00 13.16 -30.76
N ALA A 496 -5.82 13.35 -31.77
CA ALA A 496 -7.06 12.60 -31.94
C ALA A 496 -6.79 11.12 -32.25
N GLY A 497 -7.61 10.25 -31.66
CA GLY A 497 -7.59 8.81 -31.92
C GLY A 497 -8.33 8.40 -33.20
N TRP A 498 -8.40 7.09 -33.44
CA TRP A 498 -9.08 6.52 -34.62
C TRP A 498 -10.60 6.73 -34.62
N SER A 499 -11.20 6.80 -33.45
CA SER A 499 -12.64 6.96 -33.27
C SER A 499 -12.93 8.06 -32.25
N THR A 500 -13.83 8.97 -32.61
CA THR A 500 -14.29 10.05 -31.72
C THR A 500 -14.89 9.49 -30.43
N THR A 501 -15.66 8.40 -30.50
CA THR A 501 -16.33 7.78 -29.33
C THR A 501 -15.30 7.27 -28.33
N THR A 502 -14.34 6.46 -28.79
CA THR A 502 -13.31 5.89 -27.89
C THR A 502 -12.34 6.96 -27.40
N ASP A 503 -11.96 7.94 -28.24
CA ASP A 503 -11.07 9.04 -27.85
C ASP A 503 -11.71 9.95 -26.79
N THR A 504 -12.99 10.31 -26.98
CA THR A 504 -13.73 11.12 -25.98
C THR A 504 -13.83 10.40 -24.65
N TRP A 505 -14.22 9.12 -24.65
CA TRP A 505 -14.30 8.32 -23.44
C TRP A 505 -12.93 8.19 -22.73
N THR A 506 -11.87 7.93 -23.46
CA THR A 506 -10.51 7.79 -22.93
C THR A 506 -10.05 9.06 -22.22
N ARG A 507 -10.27 10.24 -22.86
CA ARG A 507 -9.92 11.54 -22.25
C ARG A 507 -10.76 11.80 -20.99
N ALA A 508 -12.05 11.55 -21.06
CA ALA A 508 -12.95 11.70 -19.90
C ALA A 508 -12.56 10.75 -18.74
N THR A 509 -12.12 9.52 -19.05
CA THR A 509 -11.64 8.56 -18.05
C THR A 509 -10.33 9.04 -17.40
N LEU A 510 -9.39 9.57 -18.18
CA LEU A 510 -8.16 10.15 -17.63
C LEU A 510 -8.45 11.36 -16.73
N ASP A 511 -9.34 12.25 -17.15
CA ASP A 511 -9.76 13.41 -16.34
C ASP A 511 -10.44 12.97 -15.04
N GLN A 512 -11.31 11.96 -15.11
CA GLN A 512 -11.95 11.39 -13.92
C GLN A 512 -10.93 10.71 -13.00
N PHE A 513 -9.99 9.97 -13.55
CA PHE A 513 -8.92 9.36 -12.75
C PHE A 513 -8.11 10.42 -12.00
N ALA A 514 -7.76 11.53 -12.65
CA ALA A 514 -7.06 12.64 -12.00
C ALA A 514 -7.87 13.24 -10.85
N LYS A 515 -9.18 13.48 -11.05
CA LYS A 515 -10.09 14.02 -10.01
C LYS A 515 -10.24 13.06 -8.83
N VAL A 516 -10.43 11.76 -9.10
CA VAL A 516 -10.57 10.71 -8.07
C VAL A 516 -9.27 10.58 -7.29
N TRP A 517 -8.14 10.55 -7.98
CA TRP A 517 -6.82 10.46 -7.35
C TRP A 517 -6.57 11.63 -6.39
N GLU A 518 -6.85 12.85 -6.84
CA GLU A 518 -6.67 14.04 -6.00
C GLU A 518 -7.59 14.04 -4.78
N ARG A 519 -8.88 13.74 -4.97
CA ARG A 519 -9.87 13.83 -3.90
C ARG A 519 -9.77 12.71 -2.87
N TYR A 520 -9.55 11.47 -3.31
CA TYR A 520 -9.65 10.29 -2.44
C TYR A 520 -8.32 9.63 -2.10
N PHE A 521 -7.28 9.87 -2.90
CA PHE A 521 -5.92 9.40 -2.61
C PHE A 521 -4.94 10.54 -2.30
N ARG A 522 -5.46 11.76 -2.20
CA ARG A 522 -4.75 12.95 -1.70
C ARG A 522 -3.43 13.21 -2.43
N GLY A 523 -3.39 12.91 -3.74
CA GLY A 523 -2.24 13.09 -4.62
C GLY A 523 -2.58 13.91 -5.85
N VAL A 524 -1.57 14.27 -6.62
CA VAL A 524 -1.73 14.83 -7.97
C VAL A 524 -1.28 13.77 -8.94
N LEU A 525 -2.11 13.48 -9.95
CA LEU A 525 -1.77 12.47 -10.94
C LEU A 525 -0.47 12.85 -11.66
N PRO A 526 0.58 12.02 -11.64
CA PRO A 526 1.90 12.37 -12.19
C PRO A 526 1.91 12.26 -13.73
N VAL A 527 1.23 13.20 -14.39
CA VAL A 527 1.15 13.25 -15.86
C VAL A 527 2.45 13.78 -16.46
N ARG A 528 2.91 13.17 -17.55
CA ARG A 528 4.07 13.60 -18.34
C ARG A 528 3.71 13.63 -19.83
N ASP A 529 4.40 14.49 -20.57
CA ASP A 529 4.33 14.46 -22.03
C ASP A 529 5.07 13.25 -22.59
N ALA A 530 4.57 12.67 -23.68
CA ALA A 530 5.19 11.51 -24.31
C ALA A 530 6.66 11.75 -24.68
N GLY A 531 7.00 12.97 -25.08
CA GLY A 531 8.38 13.37 -25.43
C GLY A 531 9.35 13.43 -24.24
N GLN A 532 8.85 13.37 -23.00
CA GLN A 532 9.66 13.34 -21.78
C GLN A 532 10.00 11.91 -21.32
N ILE A 533 9.46 10.90 -21.99
CA ILE A 533 9.67 9.48 -21.66
C ILE A 533 10.61 8.86 -22.69
N ASP A 534 11.78 8.46 -22.25
CA ASP A 534 12.74 7.70 -23.06
C ASP A 534 12.58 6.20 -22.76
N LEU A 535 11.98 5.46 -23.70
CA LEU A 535 11.80 4.00 -23.57
C LEU A 535 13.10 3.20 -23.71
N ALA A 536 14.22 3.82 -24.07
CA ALA A 536 15.52 3.17 -24.12
C ALA A 536 16.19 3.08 -22.73
N GLN A 537 15.66 3.81 -21.73
CA GLN A 537 16.13 3.80 -20.36
C GLN A 537 15.08 3.21 -19.43
N PRO A 538 15.47 2.45 -18.36
CA PRO A 538 14.55 2.01 -17.33
C PRO A 538 13.87 3.21 -16.68
N LEU A 539 12.55 3.21 -16.66
CA LEU A 539 11.77 4.31 -16.08
C LEU A 539 11.79 4.29 -14.55
N GLY A 540 11.97 3.10 -13.96
CA GLY A 540 11.92 2.89 -12.51
C GLY A 540 10.52 3.14 -11.92
N LYS A 541 9.48 3.15 -12.75
CA LYS A 541 8.07 3.42 -12.41
C LYS A 541 7.13 2.66 -13.34
N HIS A 542 5.94 2.39 -12.86
CA HIS A 542 4.87 1.88 -13.72
C HIS A 542 4.46 2.94 -14.74
N LEU A 543 4.20 2.53 -15.98
CA LEU A 543 3.82 3.39 -17.10
C LEU A 543 2.34 3.23 -17.40
N VAL A 544 1.54 4.27 -17.19
CA VAL A 544 0.10 4.27 -17.49
C VAL A 544 -0.15 5.05 -18.76
N LEU A 545 -0.68 4.39 -19.78
CA LEU A 545 -0.93 4.96 -21.10
C LEU A 545 -2.42 5.05 -21.38
N PHE A 546 -2.86 6.24 -21.81
CA PHE A 546 -4.22 6.45 -22.29
C PHE A 546 -4.20 6.79 -23.79
N GLY A 547 -5.22 6.29 -24.51
CA GLY A 547 -5.40 6.49 -25.94
C GLY A 547 -5.33 5.21 -26.75
N ASP A 548 -5.24 5.37 -28.05
CA ASP A 548 -4.95 4.34 -29.05
C ASP A 548 -3.57 4.57 -29.70
N PRO A 549 -3.06 3.65 -30.54
CA PRO A 549 -1.76 3.79 -31.19
C PRO A 549 -1.63 5.04 -32.09
N GLN A 550 -2.74 5.62 -32.59
CA GLN A 550 -2.68 6.89 -33.33
C GLN A 550 -2.50 8.06 -32.37
N SER A 551 -3.21 8.06 -31.25
CA SER A 551 -3.25 9.20 -30.32
C SER A 551 -2.09 9.21 -29.32
N ASN A 552 -1.48 8.05 -29.02
CA ASN A 552 -0.39 7.92 -28.07
C ASN A 552 0.86 7.27 -28.71
N PRO A 553 1.94 8.03 -28.95
CA PRO A 553 3.12 7.53 -29.66
C PRO A 553 3.91 6.48 -28.86
N LEU A 554 3.87 6.49 -27.52
CA LEU A 554 4.52 5.46 -26.71
C LEU A 554 3.78 4.14 -26.82
N LEU A 555 2.45 4.18 -26.85
CA LEU A 555 1.64 2.99 -27.09
C LEU A 555 1.93 2.38 -28.46
N ALA A 556 2.03 3.20 -29.50
CA ALA A 556 2.40 2.73 -30.84
C ALA A 556 3.74 1.96 -30.86
N GLN A 557 4.73 2.40 -30.07
CA GLN A 557 6.03 1.74 -29.97
C GLN A 557 5.97 0.44 -29.15
N LEU A 558 5.16 0.38 -28.09
CA LEU A 558 5.09 -0.77 -27.18
C LEU A 558 4.14 -1.86 -27.68
N LEU A 559 3.10 -1.50 -28.42
CA LEU A 559 2.01 -2.39 -28.83
C LEU A 559 2.47 -3.70 -29.51
N PRO A 560 3.50 -3.73 -30.39
CA PRO A 560 3.96 -4.97 -31.01
C PRO A 560 4.42 -6.06 -30.03
N ARG A 561 4.70 -5.68 -28.78
CA ARG A 561 5.15 -6.58 -27.70
C ARG A 561 4.06 -6.89 -26.66
N LEU A 562 2.84 -6.37 -26.86
CA LEU A 562 1.70 -6.63 -25.98
C LEU A 562 0.89 -7.85 -26.46
N PRO A 563 0.12 -8.50 -25.55
CA PRO A 563 -0.66 -9.68 -25.90
C PRO A 563 -1.94 -9.38 -26.71
N VAL A 564 -2.12 -8.16 -27.20
CA VAL A 564 -3.27 -7.73 -27.99
C VAL A 564 -2.83 -7.31 -29.40
N LYS A 565 -3.69 -7.51 -30.39
CA LYS A 565 -3.48 -6.96 -31.74
C LYS A 565 -4.46 -5.83 -31.95
N TRP A 566 -3.97 -4.62 -32.17
CA TRP A 566 -4.80 -3.43 -32.26
C TRP A 566 -4.35 -2.50 -33.38
N THR A 567 -5.19 -2.39 -34.40
CA THR A 567 -5.05 -1.47 -35.55
C THR A 567 -6.32 -0.65 -35.72
N ALA A 568 -6.34 0.27 -36.66
CA ALA A 568 -7.53 1.06 -36.96
C ALA A 568 -8.71 0.21 -37.49
N GLU A 569 -8.40 -0.97 -38.04
CA GLU A 569 -9.37 -1.88 -38.66
C GLU A 569 -9.78 -3.05 -37.75
N ARG A 570 -8.91 -3.38 -36.78
CA ARG A 570 -9.07 -4.63 -36.03
C ARG A 570 -8.53 -4.54 -34.61
N LEU A 571 -9.32 -5.00 -33.65
CA LEU A 571 -8.89 -5.25 -32.28
C LEU A 571 -9.09 -6.74 -31.96
N VAL A 572 -8.00 -7.44 -31.52
CA VAL A 572 -8.08 -8.83 -31.07
C VAL A 572 -7.56 -8.91 -29.63
N VAL A 573 -8.42 -9.42 -28.74
CA VAL A 573 -8.13 -9.62 -27.32
C VAL A 573 -8.56 -11.04 -26.94
N GLY A 574 -7.67 -11.85 -26.37
CA GLY A 574 -7.97 -13.23 -25.96
C GLY A 574 -8.44 -14.14 -27.12
N GLY A 575 -8.02 -13.85 -28.35
CA GLY A 575 -8.43 -14.59 -29.56
C GLY A 575 -9.77 -14.14 -30.16
N GLN A 576 -10.51 -13.24 -29.50
CA GLN A 576 -11.77 -12.69 -30.01
C GLN A 576 -11.51 -11.35 -30.70
N GLU A 577 -12.28 -11.08 -31.77
CA GLU A 577 -12.19 -9.88 -32.59
C GLU A 577 -13.31 -8.90 -32.24
N TYR A 578 -12.94 -7.61 -32.14
CA TYR A 578 -13.83 -6.50 -31.83
C TYR A 578 -13.61 -5.34 -32.83
N ASP A 579 -14.65 -4.55 -33.06
CA ASP A 579 -14.55 -3.31 -33.85
C ASP A 579 -13.77 -2.23 -33.07
N PRO A 580 -12.58 -1.80 -33.49
CA PRO A 580 -11.76 -0.81 -32.80
C PRO A 580 -12.37 0.59 -32.77
N ARG A 581 -13.41 0.84 -33.58
CA ARG A 581 -14.14 2.11 -33.56
C ARG A 581 -15.11 2.22 -32.39
N GLN A 582 -15.50 1.08 -31.82
CA GLN A 582 -16.46 0.97 -30.71
C GLN A 582 -15.85 0.38 -29.45
N HIS A 583 -14.71 -0.29 -29.55
CA HIS A 583 -14.07 -1.00 -28.44
C HIS A 583 -12.63 -0.58 -28.26
N LEU A 584 -12.17 -0.62 -27.02
CA LEU A 584 -10.77 -0.41 -26.66
C LEU A 584 -10.34 -1.43 -25.58
N PRO A 585 -9.05 -1.81 -25.58
CA PRO A 585 -8.53 -2.67 -24.53
C PRO A 585 -8.11 -1.85 -23.31
N ALA A 586 -8.37 -2.38 -22.11
CA ALA A 586 -7.68 -2.01 -20.88
C ALA A 586 -6.88 -3.21 -20.40
N LEU A 587 -5.67 -3.03 -19.93
CA LEU A 587 -4.88 -4.12 -19.36
C LEU A 587 -3.75 -3.63 -18.48
N ILE A 588 -3.27 -4.52 -17.60
CA ILE A 588 -1.98 -4.44 -16.95
C ILE A 588 -1.06 -5.51 -17.54
N PHE A 589 0.20 -5.15 -17.78
CA PHE A 589 1.18 -6.07 -18.34
C PHE A 589 2.59 -5.67 -17.88
N PRO A 590 3.57 -6.58 -17.77
CA PRO A 590 4.96 -6.18 -17.59
C PRO A 590 5.39 -5.24 -18.72
N ASN A 591 5.94 -4.07 -18.36
CA ASN A 591 6.33 -3.08 -19.35
C ASN A 591 7.43 -3.64 -20.26
N PRO A 592 7.20 -3.75 -21.58
CA PRO A 592 8.20 -4.32 -22.47
C PRO A 592 9.52 -3.54 -22.55
N ALA A 593 9.52 -2.25 -22.16
CA ALA A 593 10.72 -1.41 -22.10
C ALA A 593 11.40 -1.46 -20.71
N ASP A 594 10.67 -1.84 -19.65
CA ASP A 594 11.18 -1.94 -18.29
C ASP A 594 10.48 -3.11 -17.55
N PRO A 595 10.90 -4.37 -17.77
CA PRO A 595 10.22 -5.59 -17.30
C PRO A 595 10.15 -5.74 -15.77
N GLN A 596 10.70 -4.81 -15.01
CA GLN A 596 10.58 -4.75 -13.57
C GLN A 596 9.34 -3.96 -13.11
N HIS A 597 8.69 -3.27 -14.02
CA HIS A 597 7.55 -2.41 -13.77
C HIS A 597 6.37 -2.77 -14.67
N TYR A 598 5.18 -2.31 -14.29
CA TYR A 598 3.99 -2.47 -15.12
C TYR A 598 3.91 -1.44 -16.24
N MET A 599 3.21 -1.82 -17.28
CA MET A 599 2.47 -0.93 -18.17
C MET A 599 0.97 -1.17 -17.94
N VAL A 600 0.22 -0.09 -17.75
CA VAL A 600 -1.25 -0.11 -17.69
C VAL A 600 -1.78 0.63 -18.90
N LEU A 601 -2.82 0.11 -19.55
CA LEU A 601 -3.45 0.69 -20.71
C LEU A 601 -4.90 1.07 -20.41
N ASN A 602 -5.29 2.32 -20.71
CA ASN A 602 -6.66 2.86 -20.66
C ASN A 602 -7.41 2.62 -19.33
N SER A 603 -6.72 2.61 -18.20
CA SER A 603 -7.32 2.42 -16.90
C SER A 603 -6.60 3.20 -15.81
N GLY A 604 -7.37 3.69 -14.84
CA GLY A 604 -6.94 3.97 -13.47
C GLY A 604 -7.36 2.82 -12.55
N HIS A 605 -7.71 3.11 -11.30
CA HIS A 605 -8.40 2.12 -10.46
C HIS A 605 -9.69 1.66 -11.11
N THR A 606 -10.01 0.37 -10.95
CA THR A 606 -11.16 -0.25 -11.61
C THR A 606 -12.45 -0.23 -10.79
N PHE A 607 -12.39 0.16 -9.51
CA PHE A 607 -13.57 0.42 -8.67
C PHE A 607 -14.15 1.82 -8.94
N ALA A 608 -15.43 2.01 -8.66
CA ALA A 608 -16.14 3.26 -8.96
C ALA A 608 -15.83 4.37 -7.93
N GLU A 609 -16.05 5.64 -8.31
CA GLU A 609 -15.91 6.77 -7.37
C GLU A 609 -16.89 6.64 -6.20
N ASP A 610 -18.11 6.15 -6.42
CA ASP A 610 -19.11 5.98 -5.36
C ASP A 610 -18.67 4.95 -4.31
N ASP A 611 -17.85 3.97 -4.67
CA ASP A 611 -17.26 3.01 -3.72
C ASP A 611 -16.35 3.71 -2.70
N LEU A 612 -15.71 4.83 -3.07
CA LEU A 612 -14.88 5.64 -2.18
C LEU A 612 -15.69 6.52 -1.22
N ARG A 613 -16.91 6.89 -1.62
CA ARG A 613 -17.84 7.66 -0.78
C ARG A 613 -18.56 6.78 0.25
N GLY A 614 -18.81 5.53 -0.10
CA GLY A 614 -19.54 4.55 0.70
C GLY A 614 -18.65 3.77 1.66
N THR A 615 -18.89 2.48 1.76
CA THR A 615 -18.03 1.56 2.51
C THR A 615 -16.79 1.18 1.71
N ASN A 616 -15.64 1.33 2.33
CA ASN A 616 -14.36 1.00 1.70
C ASN A 616 -14.15 -0.52 1.48
N ALA A 617 -15.09 -1.38 1.92
CA ALA A 617 -15.12 -2.79 1.55
C ALA A 617 -15.34 -3.00 0.05
N LEU A 618 -15.89 -2.00 -0.65
CA LEU A 618 -16.11 -2.01 -2.10
C LEU A 618 -14.86 -1.69 -2.93
N LEU A 619 -13.72 -1.33 -2.32
CA LEU A 619 -12.48 -1.04 -3.03
C LEU A 619 -11.75 -2.32 -3.44
N TYR A 620 -12.36 -3.09 -4.34
CA TYR A 620 -11.80 -4.31 -4.92
C TYR A 620 -11.77 -4.23 -6.45
N PRO A 621 -10.87 -4.95 -7.13
CA PRO A 621 -10.71 -4.91 -8.58
C PRO A 621 -11.99 -5.39 -9.31
N ARG A 622 -12.39 -4.66 -10.35
CA ARG A 622 -13.58 -4.98 -11.15
C ARG A 622 -13.25 -5.63 -12.49
N TRP A 623 -12.09 -5.27 -13.09
CA TRP A 623 -11.76 -5.68 -14.45
C TRP A 623 -10.73 -6.81 -14.50
N GLY A 624 -10.07 -7.13 -13.39
CA GLY A 624 -9.00 -8.12 -13.37
C GLY A 624 -7.70 -7.56 -13.98
N ASP A 625 -7.00 -8.39 -14.76
CA ASP A 625 -5.77 -7.98 -15.44
C ASP A 625 -6.06 -7.33 -16.80
N TRP A 626 -7.18 -7.63 -17.40
CA TRP A 626 -7.56 -7.10 -18.71
C TRP A 626 -9.08 -7.02 -18.88
N ALA A 627 -9.52 -6.08 -19.71
CA ALA A 627 -10.90 -5.92 -20.15
C ALA A 627 -10.97 -5.40 -21.59
N VAL A 628 -12.08 -5.68 -22.24
CA VAL A 628 -12.53 -5.00 -23.46
C VAL A 628 -13.65 -4.05 -23.05
N ILE A 629 -13.51 -2.79 -23.37
CA ILE A 629 -14.42 -1.72 -23.01
C ILE A 629 -15.19 -1.30 -24.24
N ARG A 630 -16.51 -1.22 -24.12
CA ARG A 630 -17.39 -0.59 -25.12
C ARG A 630 -18.00 0.68 -24.50
N PRO A 631 -17.49 1.88 -24.84
CA PRO A 631 -18.08 3.12 -24.37
C PRO A 631 -19.54 3.26 -24.82
N THR A 632 -20.41 3.63 -23.88
CA THR A 632 -21.83 3.91 -24.11
C THR A 632 -22.22 5.25 -23.48
N PRO A 633 -21.48 6.34 -23.80
CA PRO A 633 -21.65 7.61 -23.11
C PRO A 633 -23.03 8.20 -23.38
N THR A 634 -23.62 8.78 -22.33
CA THR A 634 -24.80 9.63 -22.40
C THR A 634 -24.46 11.03 -21.89
N THR A 635 -25.34 12.01 -22.08
CA THR A 635 -25.15 13.37 -21.55
C THR A 635 -24.94 13.36 -20.04
N ASP A 636 -25.69 12.52 -19.31
CA ASP A 636 -25.65 12.45 -17.85
C ASP A 636 -24.60 11.47 -17.32
N GLN A 637 -24.13 10.55 -18.17
CA GLN A 637 -23.14 9.52 -17.82
C GLN A 637 -22.05 9.42 -18.91
N PRO A 638 -21.11 10.37 -18.95
CA PRO A 638 -20.09 10.43 -20.00
C PRO A 638 -19.08 9.27 -19.92
N LEU A 639 -18.99 8.58 -18.79
CA LEU A 639 -18.10 7.44 -18.56
C LEU A 639 -18.82 6.09 -18.62
N ALA A 640 -20.12 6.07 -18.98
CA ALA A 640 -20.85 4.82 -19.12
C ALA A 640 -20.17 3.91 -20.15
N HIS A 641 -20.07 2.65 -19.82
CA HIS A 641 -19.45 1.63 -20.68
C HIS A 641 -20.00 0.25 -20.34
N GLU A 642 -19.81 -0.65 -21.26
CA GLU A 642 -20.00 -2.08 -21.06
C GLU A 642 -18.65 -2.79 -21.07
N LEU A 643 -18.58 -3.94 -20.46
CA LEU A 643 -17.41 -4.83 -20.45
C LEU A 643 -17.76 -6.13 -21.19
N PRO A 644 -17.67 -6.17 -22.53
CA PRO A 644 -17.93 -7.39 -23.31
C PRO A 644 -17.06 -8.58 -22.87
N ALA A 645 -15.85 -8.31 -22.39
CA ALA A 645 -14.96 -9.32 -21.86
C ALA A 645 -14.03 -8.72 -20.81
N SER A 646 -13.66 -9.51 -19.80
CA SER A 646 -12.68 -9.17 -18.79
C SER A 646 -12.15 -10.43 -18.10
N GLY A 647 -11.00 -10.36 -17.45
CA GLY A 647 -10.44 -11.53 -16.78
C GLY A 647 -9.01 -11.37 -16.28
N LEU A 648 -8.42 -12.49 -15.90
CA LEU A 648 -7.02 -12.57 -15.47
C LEU A 648 -6.18 -13.21 -16.57
N PHE A 649 -4.92 -12.79 -16.68
CA PHE A 649 -3.89 -13.56 -17.36
C PHE A 649 -3.47 -14.76 -16.52
N ASP A 650 -2.86 -15.76 -17.15
CA ASP A 650 -2.18 -16.83 -16.44
C ASP A 650 -0.86 -16.34 -15.79
N GLU A 651 -0.13 -17.22 -15.14
CA GLU A 651 1.12 -16.90 -14.43
C GLU A 651 2.27 -16.47 -15.37
N PHE A 652 2.09 -16.56 -16.67
CA PHE A 652 3.03 -16.13 -17.71
C PHE A 652 2.51 -14.97 -18.56
N TRP A 653 1.52 -14.25 -18.04
CA TRP A 653 0.88 -13.11 -18.69
C TRP A 653 0.26 -13.43 -20.05
N GLN A 654 -0.25 -14.65 -20.21
CA GLN A 654 -0.97 -15.07 -21.40
C GLN A 654 -2.47 -15.12 -21.12
N PHE A 655 -3.27 -14.93 -22.17
CA PHE A 655 -4.70 -15.19 -22.05
C PHE A 655 -4.92 -16.67 -21.74
N PRO A 656 -5.83 -17.01 -20.80
CA PRO A 656 -6.17 -18.40 -20.55
C PRO A 656 -6.63 -19.08 -21.84
N ALA A 657 -6.16 -20.31 -22.08
CA ALA A 657 -6.66 -21.11 -23.19
C ALA A 657 -8.18 -21.27 -23.02
N ASN A 658 -8.94 -20.98 -24.08
CA ASN A 658 -10.39 -21.21 -24.07
C ASN A 658 -10.63 -22.68 -23.72
N ARG A 659 -11.15 -22.92 -22.49
CA ARG A 659 -11.62 -24.24 -22.06
C ARG A 659 -13.05 -24.46 -22.48
#